data_d6d05759487bde4633efa7047ce0afb7
#
_entry.id   d6d05759487bde4633efa7047ce0afb7
#
_cell.length_a   1.000
_cell.length_b   1.000
_cell.length_c   1.000
_cell.angle_alpha   90.00
_cell.angle_beta   90.00
_cell.angle_gamma   90.00
#
_symmetry.space_group_name_H-M   'P 1'
#
loop_
_entity.id
_entity.type
_entity.pdbx_description
1 polymer ?
#
loop_
_entity_poly.entity_id
_entity_poly.type
_entity_poly.pdbx_seq_one_letter_code
_entity_poly.pdbx_strand_id
1 'polypeptide(L)'
;MVRFPIFATLLAVSLWSLSAQTTGTASINGFTDSKACATCHRDIAAKYARTGMGRSFYKPAAANTVEDYAKTPEYYHALSDSHYRMTIRNGEYFQRRWQIGLDGKEINVEEVKIDYVIGSGNHGRFYLHRTEQGMLVEVPLAWYPVKGGQWGMAPGSDLPQPKTRQFIAYKCLFCHDAYPKIPAGNEVPGADPVFVGDLPEGIDCQRCHGPGAEHVRTYGKAAMVNPSKLSFDGRMDVCLQCHLEPTGGDIPTKLQRFERGPFSYIPGQPLVDFAIFFDYAPGRRENRFEGVGGAFQFRKSRCYLESGQKLECGNCHDPHDVPRGPAAIRQYSAVCLKCHRTAHPAGVRVSSADCITCHMPKRRADDAPHMIFTDHRIQRRAPANALSEFAESAPEPYHGEVVPYYPAPLPATPENDLYRAVAQVGTGNNVAAGMPELVRLMEEMKPSEAEYYMVLGGGWKNLGNPTEAVAAYEQALRLKPDLARAMRALAEVQPERAESILARAVEVAPNDPESWFQFGMLTASAERIQKAIALNPWFRDQYRGLAEVTHSEEALKAALRSDPFDDAAWDLGGRILTEKGKFREAFFDFQRAIAIRPSGSHLFDYALGLIRADRFDDAQIQAEAAVREDVNLAEAHELLGGLHARKGELTQAAGEYMAAIALKPDLARVHLRLGMVLATQGKTDEAAAHLREAARGNDAAVAEQANQALRQLAPR
;
A
#
# COMPACT_ATOMS: atom_id res chain seq x y z
N MET A 1 -87.26 18.04 -11.22
CA MET A 1 -86.41 17.69 -12.30
C MET A 1 -85.22 18.64 -12.32
N VAL A 2 -84.11 18.28 -11.72
CA VAL A 2 -82.84 19.00 -11.84
C VAL A 2 -81.76 17.93 -11.90
N ARG A 3 -81.06 17.81 -13.04
CA ARG A 3 -79.96 16.89 -13.29
C ARG A 3 -78.67 17.51 -12.78
N PHE A 4 -77.90 16.80 -11.93
CA PHE A 4 -76.53 17.08 -11.59
C PHE A 4 -75.59 16.25 -12.46
N PRO A 5 -74.48 16.79 -12.99
CA PRO A 5 -73.47 15.99 -13.72
C PRO A 5 -72.43 15.44 -12.74
N ILE A 6 -72.10 14.20 -12.92
CA ILE A 6 -71.05 13.47 -12.23
C ILE A 6 -69.70 13.91 -12.83
N PHE A 7 -68.82 14.52 -12.00
CA PHE A 7 -67.41 14.73 -12.36
C PHE A 7 -66.62 13.48 -12.00
N ALA A 8 -66.11 12.82 -13.04
CA ALA A 8 -65.11 11.74 -12.88
C ALA A 8 -63.74 12.36 -12.75
N THR A 9 -63.15 12.25 -11.55
CA THR A 9 -61.73 12.63 -11.32
C THR A 9 -60.82 11.48 -11.73
N LEU A 10 -60.12 11.65 -12.87
CA LEU A 10 -59.03 10.79 -13.30
C LEU A 10 -57.81 11.02 -12.41
N LEU A 11 -57.50 10.06 -11.54
CA LEU A 11 -56.17 9.97 -10.88
C LEU A 11 -55.14 9.56 -11.91
N ALA A 12 -54.29 10.49 -12.35
CA ALA A 12 -53.10 10.19 -13.08
C ALA A 12 -52.03 9.60 -12.11
N VAL A 13 -51.89 8.28 -12.13
CA VAL A 13 -50.75 7.59 -11.50
C VAL A 13 -49.56 7.83 -12.38
N SER A 14 -48.70 8.75 -12.01
CA SER A 14 -47.37 8.94 -12.61
C SER A 14 -46.49 7.75 -12.22
N LEU A 15 -46.34 6.81 -13.13
CA LEU A 15 -45.30 5.78 -13.12
C LEU A 15 -43.95 6.50 -13.26
N TRP A 16 -43.27 6.71 -12.17
CA TRP A 16 -41.84 6.97 -12.18
C TRP A 16 -41.14 5.68 -12.62
N SER A 17 -40.79 5.61 -13.89
CA SER A 17 -39.83 4.63 -14.38
C SER A 17 -38.48 4.89 -13.68
N LEU A 18 -38.12 4.03 -12.73
CA LEU A 18 -36.73 3.87 -12.35
C LEU A 18 -35.97 3.45 -13.62
N SER A 19 -35.34 4.39 -14.27
CA SER A 19 -34.28 4.09 -15.21
C SER A 19 -33.14 3.52 -14.37
N ALA A 20 -33.00 2.18 -14.39
CA ALA A 20 -31.76 1.56 -14.01
C ALA A 20 -30.67 2.22 -14.85
N GLN A 21 -29.82 3.02 -14.22
CA GLN A 21 -28.57 3.45 -14.82
C GLN A 21 -27.80 2.18 -15.14
N THR A 22 -27.84 1.77 -16.40
CA THR A 22 -26.88 0.82 -16.92
C THR A 22 -25.51 1.46 -16.72
N THR A 23 -24.77 0.96 -15.74
CA THR A 23 -23.35 1.30 -15.58
C THR A 23 -22.67 0.91 -16.88
N GLY A 24 -22.41 1.92 -17.72
CA GLY A 24 -21.68 1.74 -18.95
C GLY A 24 -20.30 1.18 -18.59
N THR A 25 -19.96 0.02 -19.10
CA THR A 25 -18.57 -0.46 -19.06
C THR A 25 -17.82 0.31 -20.13
N ALA A 26 -16.70 0.92 -19.80
CA ALA A 26 -15.77 1.42 -20.80
C ALA A 26 -15.34 0.23 -21.67
N SER A 27 -15.91 0.13 -22.87
CA SER A 27 -15.48 -0.87 -23.83
C SER A 27 -14.14 -0.39 -24.36
N ILE A 28 -13.09 -1.18 -24.15
CA ILE A 28 -11.80 -0.97 -24.81
C ILE A 28 -12.07 -1.26 -26.29
N ASN A 29 -12.37 -0.21 -27.06
CA ASN A 29 -12.78 -0.32 -28.46
C ASN A 29 -11.73 -1.07 -29.27
N GLY A 30 -12.18 -2.10 -30.00
CA GLY A 30 -11.36 -2.86 -30.91
C GLY A 30 -10.72 -4.14 -30.34
N PHE A 31 -10.86 -4.42 -29.03
CA PHE A 31 -10.40 -5.68 -28.43
C PHE A 31 -11.49 -6.77 -28.51
N THR A 32 -11.05 -8.03 -28.52
CA THR A 32 -11.94 -9.21 -28.62
C THR A 32 -11.54 -10.25 -27.56
N ASP A 33 -12.40 -11.25 -27.35
CA ASP A 33 -12.02 -12.41 -26.53
C ASP A 33 -10.80 -13.11 -27.15
N SER A 34 -9.73 -13.27 -26.38
CA SER A 34 -8.47 -13.89 -26.83
C SER A 34 -8.66 -15.36 -27.31
N LYS A 35 -9.72 -16.04 -26.87
CA LYS A 35 -10.08 -17.38 -27.35
C LYS A 35 -10.36 -17.39 -28.86
N ALA A 36 -10.80 -16.27 -29.43
CA ALA A 36 -11.00 -16.15 -30.86
C ALA A 36 -9.69 -16.31 -31.65
N CYS A 37 -8.55 -15.89 -31.10
CA CYS A 37 -7.25 -16.06 -31.73
C CYS A 37 -6.87 -17.54 -31.90
N ALA A 38 -7.18 -18.36 -30.89
CA ALA A 38 -6.87 -19.79 -30.87
C ALA A 38 -7.63 -20.59 -31.93
N THR A 39 -8.74 -20.07 -32.49
CA THR A 39 -9.48 -20.75 -33.54
C THR A 39 -8.68 -20.89 -34.85
N CYS A 40 -7.85 -19.89 -35.17
CA CYS A 40 -7.00 -19.86 -36.35
C CYS A 40 -5.52 -20.13 -36.01
N HIS A 41 -5.02 -19.66 -34.89
CA HIS A 41 -3.61 -19.77 -34.47
C HIS A 41 -3.40 -20.87 -33.43
N ARG A 42 -3.94 -22.08 -33.64
CA ARG A 42 -4.03 -23.17 -32.64
C ARG A 42 -2.68 -23.57 -32.04
N ASP A 43 -1.66 -23.77 -32.87
CA ASP A 43 -0.35 -24.26 -32.41
C ASP A 43 0.38 -23.21 -31.57
N ILE A 44 0.32 -21.94 -31.99
CA ILE A 44 0.92 -20.82 -31.27
C ILE A 44 0.19 -20.64 -29.93
N ALA A 45 -1.15 -20.63 -29.94
CA ALA A 45 -1.95 -20.50 -28.72
C ALA A 45 -1.69 -21.63 -27.72
N ALA A 46 -1.57 -22.88 -28.20
CA ALA A 46 -1.29 -24.04 -27.34
C ALA A 46 0.12 -23.97 -26.70
N LYS A 47 1.12 -23.45 -27.41
CA LYS A 47 2.47 -23.21 -26.87
C LYS A 47 2.45 -22.07 -25.88
N TYR A 48 1.85 -20.94 -26.27
CA TYR A 48 1.77 -19.73 -25.44
C TYR A 48 1.08 -19.98 -24.10
N ALA A 49 -0.01 -20.75 -24.09
CA ALA A 49 -0.74 -21.13 -22.88
C ALA A 49 0.13 -21.85 -21.83
N ARG A 50 1.31 -22.36 -22.19
CA ARG A 50 2.28 -23.00 -21.27
C ARG A 50 3.35 -22.06 -20.80
N THR A 51 3.45 -20.84 -21.34
CA THR A 51 4.41 -19.83 -20.92
C THR A 51 4.07 -19.26 -19.55
N GLY A 52 5.02 -18.55 -18.92
CA GLY A 52 4.75 -17.82 -17.68
C GLY A 52 3.75 -16.69 -17.88
N MET A 53 3.79 -16.01 -19.02
CA MET A 53 2.86 -14.93 -19.36
C MET A 53 1.44 -15.45 -19.56
N GLY A 54 1.25 -16.53 -20.34
CA GLY A 54 -0.07 -17.12 -20.54
C GLY A 54 -0.72 -17.73 -19.29
N ARG A 55 0.07 -17.90 -18.20
CA ARG A 55 -0.37 -18.42 -16.91
C ARG A 55 -0.10 -17.46 -15.76
N SER A 56 -0.04 -16.16 -16.05
CA SER A 56 0.31 -15.15 -15.04
C SER A 56 -0.85 -14.81 -14.11
N PHE A 57 -2.10 -15.08 -14.53
CA PHE A 57 -3.33 -14.82 -13.77
C PHE A 57 -4.42 -15.83 -14.19
N TYR A 58 -5.11 -16.46 -13.24
CA TYR A 58 -6.11 -17.51 -13.56
C TYR A 58 -6.98 -17.84 -12.34
N LYS A 59 -8.12 -18.52 -12.58
CA LYS A 59 -8.95 -19.11 -11.52
C LYS A 59 -8.30 -20.40 -11.02
N PRO A 60 -8.21 -20.63 -9.68
CA PRO A 60 -7.67 -21.88 -9.15
C PRO A 60 -8.54 -23.08 -9.55
N ALA A 61 -7.91 -24.17 -9.95
CA ALA A 61 -8.54 -25.41 -10.32
C ALA A 61 -7.61 -26.60 -10.11
N ALA A 62 -8.14 -27.81 -9.95
CA ALA A 62 -7.33 -29.01 -9.75
C ALA A 62 -6.28 -29.21 -10.88
N ALA A 63 -6.62 -28.83 -12.11
CA ALA A 63 -5.73 -28.97 -13.27
C ALA A 63 -4.53 -28.02 -13.25
N ASN A 64 -4.60 -26.90 -12.50
CA ASN A 64 -3.53 -25.91 -12.40
C ASN A 64 -2.90 -25.82 -11.00
N THR A 65 -3.35 -26.64 -10.03
CA THR A 65 -2.80 -26.75 -8.69
C THR A 65 -1.46 -27.50 -8.76
N VAL A 66 -0.40 -26.91 -8.21
CA VAL A 66 0.93 -27.52 -8.06
C VAL A 66 1.35 -27.65 -6.59
N GLU A 67 0.65 -26.97 -5.74
CA GLU A 67 0.82 -26.95 -4.29
C GLU A 67 0.33 -28.27 -3.67
N ASP A 68 1.02 -28.74 -2.65
CA ASP A 68 0.57 -29.87 -1.85
C ASP A 68 -0.19 -29.37 -0.61
N TYR A 69 -1.49 -29.23 -0.73
CA TYR A 69 -2.37 -28.80 0.36
C TYR A 69 -2.46 -29.82 1.51
N ALA A 70 -2.06 -31.08 1.27
CA ALA A 70 -2.10 -32.13 2.29
C ALA A 70 -0.85 -32.14 3.17
N LYS A 71 0.31 -31.80 2.61
CA LYS A 71 1.60 -31.87 3.34
C LYS A 71 1.87 -30.68 4.25
N THR A 72 1.18 -29.54 4.05
CA THR A 72 1.41 -28.35 4.88
C THR A 72 0.10 -27.94 5.53
N PRO A 73 -0.30 -28.62 6.61
CA PRO A 73 -1.58 -28.37 7.26
C PRO A 73 -1.65 -26.98 7.91
N GLU A 74 -0.52 -26.44 8.34
CA GLU A 74 -0.47 -25.17 9.08
C GLU A 74 0.86 -24.45 8.86
N TYR A 75 0.78 -23.15 8.67
CA TYR A 75 1.92 -22.23 8.64
C TYR A 75 1.79 -21.24 9.79
N TYR A 76 2.79 -21.18 10.67
CA TYR A 76 2.84 -20.21 11.76
C TYR A 76 3.77 -19.06 11.40
N HIS A 77 3.25 -17.83 11.46
CA HIS A 77 3.98 -16.60 11.23
C HIS A 77 4.27 -15.93 12.57
N ALA A 78 5.53 -15.97 13.01
CA ALA A 78 5.93 -15.54 14.36
C ALA A 78 5.73 -14.03 14.59
N LEU A 79 6.00 -13.18 13.57
CA LEU A 79 5.87 -11.72 13.72
C LEU A 79 4.43 -11.29 14.02
N SER A 80 3.43 -11.97 13.42
CA SER A 80 2.01 -11.67 13.67
C SER A 80 1.38 -12.54 14.75
N ASP A 81 2.13 -13.53 15.22
CA ASP A 81 1.57 -14.58 16.08
C ASP A 81 0.28 -15.17 15.48
N SER A 82 0.30 -15.39 14.17
CA SER A 82 -0.84 -15.87 13.41
C SER A 82 -0.56 -17.22 12.77
N HIS A 83 -1.57 -18.05 12.78
CA HIS A 83 -1.60 -19.34 12.11
C HIS A 83 -2.36 -19.23 10.81
N TYR A 84 -1.88 -19.90 9.77
CA TYR A 84 -2.50 -19.92 8.45
C TYR A 84 -2.70 -21.36 7.99
N ARG A 85 -3.79 -21.57 7.25
CA ARG A 85 -4.08 -22.85 6.61
C ARG A 85 -4.74 -22.63 5.25
N MET A 86 -4.20 -23.31 4.24
CA MET A 86 -4.82 -23.39 2.92
C MET A 86 -5.64 -24.67 2.84
N THR A 87 -6.87 -24.58 2.35
CA THR A 87 -7.79 -25.72 2.24
C THR A 87 -8.51 -25.73 0.89
N ILE A 88 -8.89 -26.94 0.48
CA ILE A 88 -9.77 -27.14 -0.68
C ILE A 88 -11.02 -27.86 -0.17
N ARG A 89 -12.20 -27.29 -0.45
CA ARG A 89 -13.50 -27.86 -0.10
C ARG A 89 -14.44 -27.76 -1.31
N ASN A 90 -14.98 -28.87 -1.74
CA ASN A 90 -15.90 -28.94 -2.89
C ASN A 90 -15.33 -28.29 -4.18
N GLY A 91 -14.00 -28.37 -4.38
CA GLY A 91 -13.33 -27.75 -5.53
C GLY A 91 -13.08 -26.23 -5.39
N GLU A 92 -13.45 -25.63 -4.28
CA GLU A 92 -13.15 -24.23 -3.95
C GLU A 92 -11.97 -24.14 -2.99
N TYR A 93 -11.19 -23.07 -3.14
CA TYR A 93 -9.94 -22.84 -2.42
C TYR A 93 -10.14 -21.77 -1.37
N PHE A 94 -9.57 -21.96 -0.16
CA PHE A 94 -9.72 -21.04 0.96
C PHE A 94 -8.39 -20.84 1.68
N GLN A 95 -8.17 -19.63 2.19
CA GLN A 95 -7.15 -19.34 3.19
C GLN A 95 -7.83 -19.01 4.50
N ARG A 96 -7.44 -19.72 5.58
CA ARG A 96 -7.89 -19.47 6.94
C ARG A 96 -6.73 -18.95 7.78
N ARG A 97 -6.98 -17.89 8.55
CA ARG A 97 -6.06 -17.28 9.50
C ARG A 97 -6.70 -17.22 10.88
N TRP A 98 -5.92 -17.41 11.93
CA TRP A 98 -6.35 -17.26 13.32
C TRP A 98 -5.17 -16.97 14.23
N GLN A 99 -5.44 -16.50 15.44
CA GLN A 99 -4.49 -16.36 16.54
C GLN A 99 -4.97 -17.16 17.74
N ILE A 100 -4.12 -17.33 18.76
CA ILE A 100 -4.49 -18.00 20.00
C ILE A 100 -4.67 -16.97 21.12
N GLY A 101 -5.83 -16.97 21.73
CA GLY A 101 -6.20 -16.07 22.83
C GLY A 101 -5.73 -16.56 24.20
N LEU A 102 -6.02 -15.78 25.23
CA LEU A 102 -5.65 -16.05 26.63
C LEU A 102 -6.16 -17.38 27.19
N ASP A 103 -7.27 -17.89 26.69
CA ASP A 103 -7.89 -19.13 27.11
C ASP A 103 -7.46 -20.34 26.26
N GLY A 104 -6.47 -20.14 25.37
CA GLY A 104 -5.98 -21.16 24.45
C GLY A 104 -6.90 -21.43 23.27
N LYS A 105 -7.97 -20.65 23.08
CA LYS A 105 -8.88 -20.80 21.95
C LYS A 105 -8.46 -19.89 20.79
N GLU A 106 -8.95 -20.24 19.61
CA GLU A 106 -8.76 -19.45 18.42
C GLU A 106 -9.54 -18.11 18.52
N ILE A 107 -8.85 -17.02 18.25
CA ILE A 107 -9.40 -15.67 18.13
C ILE A 107 -9.05 -15.07 16.78
N ASN A 108 -9.70 -13.97 16.42
CA ASN A 108 -9.46 -13.24 15.18
C ASN A 108 -9.48 -14.12 13.92
N VAL A 109 -10.36 -15.13 13.96
CA VAL A 109 -10.50 -16.12 12.88
C VAL A 109 -11.07 -15.43 11.64
N GLU A 110 -10.35 -15.55 10.53
CA GLU A 110 -10.78 -15.11 9.21
C GLU A 110 -10.59 -16.27 8.22
N GLU A 111 -11.60 -16.52 7.41
CA GLU A 111 -11.51 -17.46 6.29
C GLU A 111 -11.97 -16.77 5.02
N VAL A 112 -11.11 -16.77 4.01
CA VAL A 112 -11.30 -16.05 2.76
C VAL A 112 -11.25 -17.03 1.60
N LYS A 113 -12.25 -16.95 0.71
CA LYS A 113 -12.26 -17.71 -0.55
C LYS A 113 -11.22 -17.14 -1.51
N ILE A 114 -10.51 -18.02 -2.19
CA ILE A 114 -9.57 -17.66 -3.24
C ILE A 114 -10.28 -17.76 -4.58
N ASP A 115 -10.43 -16.63 -5.25
CA ASP A 115 -11.12 -16.53 -6.53
C ASP A 115 -10.14 -16.52 -7.71
N TYR A 116 -8.92 -15.98 -7.51
CA TYR A 116 -7.87 -15.93 -8.53
C TYR A 116 -6.49 -16.22 -7.93
N VAL A 117 -5.57 -16.61 -8.80
CA VAL A 117 -4.15 -16.77 -8.50
C VAL A 117 -3.37 -15.88 -9.46
N ILE A 118 -2.47 -15.06 -8.92
CA ILE A 118 -1.50 -14.28 -9.69
C ILE A 118 -0.13 -14.93 -9.59
N GLY A 119 0.57 -15.05 -10.72
CA GLY A 119 1.85 -15.73 -10.81
C GLY A 119 1.76 -17.16 -11.34
N SER A 120 2.61 -17.47 -12.30
CA SER A 120 2.61 -18.74 -13.04
C SER A 120 3.07 -19.96 -12.24
N GLY A 121 3.59 -19.77 -11.02
CA GLY A 121 4.24 -20.79 -10.21
C GLY A 121 5.71 -21.04 -10.57
N ASN A 122 6.28 -20.28 -11.51
CA ASN A 122 7.72 -20.39 -11.82
C ASN A 122 8.59 -19.76 -10.72
N HIS A 123 8.07 -18.73 -10.05
CA HIS A 123 8.77 -17.98 -8.98
C HIS A 123 7.93 -17.88 -7.71
N GLY A 124 6.63 -17.70 -7.85
CA GLY A 124 5.67 -17.62 -6.76
C GLY A 124 4.24 -17.75 -7.26
N ARG A 125 3.32 -17.94 -6.33
CA ARG A 125 1.87 -17.88 -6.50
C ARG A 125 1.28 -17.10 -5.35
N PHE A 126 0.51 -16.10 -5.68
CA PHE A 126 -0.18 -15.22 -4.73
C PHE A 126 -1.68 -15.38 -4.93
N TYR A 127 -2.42 -15.39 -3.86
CA TYR A 127 -3.83 -15.78 -3.86
C TYR A 127 -4.69 -14.56 -3.65
N LEU A 128 -5.73 -14.42 -4.47
CA LEU A 128 -6.58 -13.23 -4.49
C LEU A 128 -8.03 -13.60 -4.19
N HIS A 129 -8.63 -12.81 -3.33
CA HIS A 129 -10.07 -12.78 -3.11
C HIS A 129 -10.69 -11.65 -3.92
N ARG A 130 -11.86 -11.90 -4.51
CA ARG A 130 -12.64 -10.87 -5.18
C ARG A 130 -13.77 -10.41 -4.28
N THR A 131 -13.74 -9.14 -3.89
CA THR A 131 -14.79 -8.55 -3.05
C THR A 131 -16.11 -8.42 -3.81
N GLU A 132 -17.23 -8.26 -3.08
CA GLU A 132 -18.54 -8.01 -3.68
C GLU A 132 -18.58 -6.72 -4.52
N GLN A 133 -17.74 -5.73 -4.17
CA GLN A 133 -17.57 -4.49 -4.91
C GLN A 133 -16.73 -4.66 -6.19
N GLY A 134 -16.14 -5.84 -6.42
CA GLY A 134 -15.33 -6.14 -7.59
C GLY A 134 -13.86 -5.79 -7.49
N MET A 135 -13.37 -5.43 -6.30
CA MET A 135 -11.93 -5.26 -6.05
C MET A 135 -11.26 -6.61 -5.80
N LEU A 136 -9.96 -6.68 -6.01
CA LEU A 136 -9.14 -7.85 -5.68
C LEU A 136 -8.29 -7.55 -4.46
N VAL A 137 -8.28 -8.47 -3.50
CA VAL A 137 -7.47 -8.39 -2.28
C VAL A 137 -6.51 -9.58 -2.25
N GLU A 138 -5.22 -9.30 -2.14
CA GLU A 138 -4.21 -10.33 -1.90
C GLU A 138 -4.28 -10.79 -0.44
N VAL A 139 -4.27 -12.11 -0.25
CA VAL A 139 -4.22 -12.73 1.07
C VAL A 139 -2.78 -13.08 1.45
N PRO A 140 -2.41 -13.05 2.76
CA PRO A 140 -1.01 -12.97 3.18
C PRO A 140 -0.14 -14.18 2.85
N LEU A 141 -0.71 -15.41 2.80
CA LEU A 141 0.08 -16.62 2.57
C LEU A 141 0.22 -16.90 1.08
N ALA A 142 1.45 -17.10 0.63
CA ALA A 142 1.85 -17.38 -0.74
C ALA A 142 2.56 -18.74 -0.87
N TRP A 143 2.73 -19.22 -2.08
CA TRP A 143 3.48 -20.43 -2.37
C TRP A 143 4.68 -20.15 -3.30
N TYR A 144 5.82 -20.76 -2.99
CA TYR A 144 7.09 -20.58 -3.69
C TYR A 144 7.68 -21.92 -4.14
N PRO A 145 8.18 -22.06 -5.39
CA PRO A 145 8.71 -23.32 -5.92
C PRO A 145 10.12 -23.66 -5.38
N VAL A 146 10.68 -22.84 -4.50
CA VAL A 146 12.00 -23.06 -3.90
C VAL A 146 11.97 -24.31 -3.01
N LYS A 147 13.10 -25.03 -2.93
CA LYS A 147 13.25 -26.26 -2.14
C LYS A 147 12.19 -27.34 -2.42
N GLY A 148 11.63 -27.36 -3.64
CA GLY A 148 10.59 -28.31 -4.05
C GLY A 148 9.16 -27.91 -3.75
N GLY A 149 8.95 -26.67 -3.33
CA GLY A 149 7.65 -26.07 -3.01
C GLY A 149 7.47 -25.85 -1.52
N GLN A 150 7.22 -24.60 -1.14
CA GLN A 150 6.98 -24.23 0.26
C GLN A 150 6.00 -23.07 0.37
N TRP A 151 5.28 -23.01 1.48
CA TRP A 151 4.47 -21.86 1.87
C TRP A 151 5.36 -20.82 2.54
N GLY A 152 5.02 -19.56 2.37
CA GLY A 152 5.69 -18.41 2.99
C GLY A 152 4.80 -17.17 2.87
N MET A 153 5.15 -16.08 3.53
CA MET A 153 4.37 -14.85 3.44
C MET A 153 4.54 -14.20 2.06
N ALA A 154 3.48 -13.56 1.57
CA ALA A 154 3.55 -12.73 0.37
C ALA A 154 4.44 -11.50 0.61
N PRO A 155 5.09 -10.93 -0.43
CA PRO A 155 5.90 -9.73 -0.28
C PRO A 155 5.11 -8.58 0.36
N GLY A 156 5.70 -7.92 1.35
CA GLY A 156 5.04 -6.90 2.18
C GLY A 156 4.27 -7.46 3.37
N SER A 157 4.09 -8.79 3.46
CA SER A 157 3.41 -9.43 4.58
C SER A 157 4.36 -10.04 5.62
N ASP A 158 5.67 -10.06 5.36
CA ASP A 158 6.73 -10.55 6.26
C ASP A 158 7.53 -9.39 6.89
N LEU A 159 6.99 -8.18 6.82
CA LEU A 159 7.55 -6.98 7.43
C LEU A 159 7.14 -6.87 8.91
N PRO A 160 7.88 -6.13 9.74
CA PRO A 160 7.48 -5.82 11.13
C PRO A 160 6.10 -5.15 11.25
N GLN A 161 5.68 -4.43 10.23
CA GLN A 161 4.34 -3.85 10.09
C GLN A 161 3.74 -4.31 8.76
N PRO A 162 3.26 -5.54 8.66
CA PRO A 162 2.83 -6.12 7.41
C PRO A 162 1.49 -5.56 6.96
N LYS A 163 1.28 -5.61 5.66
CA LYS A 163 -0.02 -5.35 5.06
C LYS A 163 -0.80 -6.66 5.01
N THR A 164 -1.76 -6.83 5.89
CA THR A 164 -2.60 -8.04 5.95
C THR A 164 -3.62 -8.14 4.81
N ARG A 165 -3.92 -7.02 4.17
CA ARG A 165 -4.82 -6.91 3.02
C ARG A 165 -4.22 -5.92 2.03
N GLN A 166 -3.73 -6.41 0.90
CA GLN A 166 -3.25 -5.58 -0.18
C GLN A 166 -4.29 -5.55 -1.30
N PHE A 167 -4.84 -4.38 -1.59
CA PHE A 167 -5.66 -4.21 -2.79
C PHE A 167 -4.78 -4.28 -4.04
N ILE A 168 -5.20 -5.09 -5.00
CA ILE A 168 -4.50 -5.23 -6.28
C ILE A 168 -4.86 -4.04 -7.16
N ALA A 169 -3.92 -3.14 -7.32
CA ALA A 169 -4.07 -1.97 -8.19
C ALA A 169 -4.12 -2.36 -9.68
N TYR A 170 -4.67 -1.48 -10.51
CA TYR A 170 -4.67 -1.68 -11.96
C TYR A 170 -3.28 -1.94 -12.53
N LYS A 171 -2.23 -1.29 -11.99
CA LYS A 171 -0.84 -1.50 -12.42
C LYS A 171 -0.36 -2.94 -12.26
N CYS A 172 -0.86 -3.67 -11.27
CA CYS A 172 -0.52 -5.08 -11.05
C CYS A 172 -1.11 -5.93 -12.18
N LEU A 173 -2.40 -5.78 -12.45
CA LEU A 173 -3.08 -6.51 -13.53
C LEU A 173 -2.62 -6.05 -14.92
N PHE A 174 -2.11 -4.83 -15.07
CA PHE A 174 -1.50 -4.38 -16.32
C PHE A 174 -0.38 -5.33 -16.78
N CYS A 175 0.39 -5.89 -15.86
CA CYS A 175 1.49 -6.81 -16.15
C CYS A 175 1.11 -8.30 -16.02
N HIS A 176 -0.05 -8.63 -15.45
CA HIS A 176 -0.42 -10.01 -15.16
C HIS A 176 -1.69 -10.50 -15.87
N ASP A 177 -2.51 -9.58 -16.38
CA ASP A 177 -3.79 -9.88 -17.03
C ASP A 177 -3.86 -9.26 -18.44
N ALA A 178 -4.87 -9.66 -19.21
CA ALA A 178 -5.17 -9.07 -20.51
C ALA A 178 -5.79 -7.67 -20.39
N TYR A 179 -7.02 -7.50 -20.84
CA TYR A 179 -7.77 -6.24 -20.77
C TYR A 179 -9.03 -6.43 -19.93
N PRO A 180 -8.97 -6.29 -18.59
CA PRO A 180 -10.12 -6.42 -17.72
C PRO A 180 -11.11 -5.28 -17.96
N LYS A 181 -12.40 -5.53 -17.71
CA LYS A 181 -13.43 -4.51 -17.79
C LYS A 181 -13.42 -3.68 -16.51
N ILE A 182 -13.36 -2.36 -16.67
CA ILE A 182 -13.39 -1.37 -15.60
C ILE A 182 -14.70 -0.57 -15.70
N PRO A 183 -15.39 -0.25 -14.60
CA PRO A 183 -16.55 0.63 -14.65
C PRO A 183 -16.17 2.01 -15.19
N ALA A 184 -17.06 2.65 -15.93
CA ALA A 184 -16.85 4.01 -16.37
C ALA A 184 -16.65 4.95 -15.17
N GLY A 185 -15.61 5.77 -15.23
CA GLY A 185 -15.23 6.68 -14.14
C GLY A 185 -14.20 6.11 -13.15
N ASN A 186 -13.90 4.80 -13.20
CA ASN A 186 -12.83 4.19 -12.40
C ASN A 186 -11.47 4.12 -13.12
N GLU A 187 -11.40 4.59 -14.37
CA GLU A 187 -10.13 4.64 -15.13
C GLU A 187 -9.23 5.81 -14.75
N VAL A 188 -9.71 6.72 -13.91
CA VAL A 188 -8.98 7.92 -13.53
C VAL A 188 -7.94 7.64 -12.44
N PRO A 189 -6.84 8.39 -12.39
CA PRO A 189 -5.86 8.26 -11.33
C PRO A 189 -6.48 8.37 -9.92
N GLY A 190 -6.07 7.49 -9.02
CA GLY A 190 -6.53 7.48 -7.63
C GLY A 190 -7.94 6.93 -7.40
N ALA A 191 -8.63 6.43 -8.44
CA ALA A 191 -9.87 5.68 -8.25
C ALA A 191 -9.59 4.27 -7.70
N ASP A 192 -10.55 3.72 -6.95
CA ASP A 192 -10.48 2.35 -6.47
C ASP A 192 -10.38 1.36 -7.65
N PRO A 193 -9.52 0.34 -7.57
CA PRO A 193 -9.34 -0.64 -8.63
C PRO A 193 -10.48 -1.65 -8.65
N VAL A 194 -11.60 -1.25 -9.26
CA VAL A 194 -12.81 -2.07 -9.39
C VAL A 194 -12.84 -2.73 -10.76
N PHE A 195 -13.23 -4.01 -10.80
CA PHE A 195 -13.35 -4.81 -12.00
C PHE A 195 -14.79 -5.37 -12.13
N VAL A 196 -15.31 -5.41 -13.34
CA VAL A 196 -16.66 -5.93 -13.63
C VAL A 196 -16.63 -7.19 -14.50
N GLY A 197 -17.57 -8.08 -14.28
CA GLY A 197 -17.65 -9.36 -14.99
C GLY A 197 -16.49 -10.30 -14.63
N ASP A 198 -16.32 -11.36 -15.41
CA ASP A 198 -15.19 -12.27 -15.29
C ASP A 198 -13.91 -11.59 -15.79
N LEU A 199 -12.82 -11.78 -15.06
CA LEU A 199 -11.52 -11.31 -15.48
C LEU A 199 -10.94 -12.26 -16.52
N PRO A 200 -10.24 -11.75 -17.55
CA PRO A 200 -9.49 -12.58 -18.49
C PRO A 200 -8.39 -13.36 -17.76
N GLU A 201 -7.87 -14.41 -18.36
CA GLU A 201 -6.81 -15.20 -17.76
C GLU A 201 -5.48 -14.99 -18.49
N GLY A 202 -4.48 -14.52 -17.73
CA GLY A 202 -3.10 -14.30 -18.19
C GLY A 202 -2.95 -13.17 -19.19
N ILE A 203 -1.73 -12.91 -19.58
CA ILE A 203 -1.40 -11.98 -20.66
C ILE A 203 -1.88 -12.59 -21.96
N ASP A 204 -2.71 -11.88 -22.73
CA ASP A 204 -3.24 -12.37 -24.00
C ASP A 204 -2.43 -11.89 -25.23
N CYS A 205 -2.81 -12.39 -26.39
CA CYS A 205 -2.19 -12.04 -27.67
C CYS A 205 -2.22 -10.53 -27.93
N GLN A 206 -3.29 -9.86 -27.55
CA GLN A 206 -3.53 -8.45 -27.84
C GLN A 206 -2.66 -7.51 -27.02
N ARG A 207 -2.08 -8.00 -25.88
CA ARG A 207 -1.10 -7.23 -25.11
C ARG A 207 0.20 -6.99 -25.88
N CYS A 208 0.48 -7.79 -26.89
CA CYS A 208 1.64 -7.66 -27.78
C CYS A 208 1.27 -7.28 -29.21
N HIS A 209 0.09 -7.70 -29.69
CA HIS A 209 -0.34 -7.54 -31.07
C HIS A 209 -1.40 -6.43 -31.27
N GLY A 210 -1.86 -5.78 -30.20
CA GLY A 210 -2.88 -4.73 -30.25
C GLY A 210 -4.29 -5.26 -30.51
N PRO A 211 -5.27 -4.36 -30.75
CA PRO A 211 -6.68 -4.69 -30.87
C PRO A 211 -6.95 -5.66 -32.02
N GLY A 212 -7.63 -6.79 -31.72
CA GLY A 212 -7.85 -7.88 -32.67
C GLY A 212 -9.25 -8.00 -33.24
N ALA A 213 -10.23 -7.21 -32.80
CA ALA A 213 -11.63 -7.39 -33.19
C ALA A 213 -11.83 -7.29 -34.71
N GLU A 214 -11.23 -6.31 -35.37
CA GLU A 214 -11.34 -6.11 -36.79
C GLU A 214 -10.64 -7.23 -37.60
N HIS A 215 -9.46 -7.68 -37.09
CA HIS A 215 -8.77 -8.82 -37.68
C HIS A 215 -9.62 -10.09 -37.64
N VAL A 216 -10.25 -10.37 -36.51
CA VAL A 216 -11.17 -11.53 -36.39
C VAL A 216 -12.39 -11.36 -37.28
N ARG A 217 -13.04 -10.19 -37.27
CA ARG A 217 -14.21 -9.90 -38.09
C ARG A 217 -13.94 -10.04 -39.58
N THR A 218 -12.74 -9.68 -40.01
CA THR A 218 -12.34 -9.73 -41.43
C THR A 218 -11.62 -11.02 -41.82
N TYR A 219 -11.61 -12.04 -40.96
CA TYR A 219 -10.92 -13.32 -41.17
C TYR A 219 -9.45 -13.13 -41.59
N GLY A 220 -8.75 -12.24 -40.87
CA GLY A 220 -7.32 -12.01 -41.07
C GLY A 220 -6.95 -10.95 -42.13
N LYS A 221 -7.93 -10.33 -42.81
CA LYS A 221 -7.66 -9.30 -43.84
C LYS A 221 -7.17 -7.96 -43.21
N ALA A 222 -7.74 -7.56 -42.09
CA ALA A 222 -7.25 -6.39 -41.35
C ALA A 222 -5.94 -6.77 -40.66
N ALA A 223 -4.91 -5.92 -40.81
CA ALA A 223 -3.61 -6.15 -40.18
C ALA A 223 -3.68 -5.87 -38.67
N MET A 224 -2.95 -6.66 -37.90
CA MET A 224 -2.59 -6.41 -36.52
C MET A 224 -1.15 -5.94 -36.42
N VAL A 225 -0.79 -5.37 -35.28
CA VAL A 225 0.62 -5.08 -34.98
C VAL A 225 1.40 -6.40 -34.97
N ASN A 226 2.46 -6.43 -35.76
CA ASN A 226 3.45 -7.50 -35.69
C ASN A 226 4.74 -6.94 -35.06
N PRO A 227 5.04 -7.28 -33.80
CA PRO A 227 6.22 -6.74 -33.11
C PRO A 227 7.52 -6.88 -33.90
N SER A 228 7.70 -7.97 -34.66
CA SER A 228 8.92 -8.18 -35.47
C SER A 228 9.12 -7.15 -36.60
N LYS A 229 8.07 -6.43 -36.98
CA LYS A 229 8.10 -5.39 -38.03
C LYS A 229 8.23 -3.96 -37.48
N LEU A 230 8.20 -3.80 -36.16
CA LEU A 230 8.40 -2.50 -35.52
C LEU A 230 9.87 -2.06 -35.57
N SER A 231 10.13 -0.80 -35.30
CA SER A 231 11.47 -0.29 -35.02
C SER A 231 12.10 -1.02 -33.85
N PHE A 232 13.39 -0.86 -33.61
CA PHE A 232 14.05 -1.43 -32.43
C PHE A 232 13.35 -1.00 -31.14
N ASP A 233 13.13 0.32 -30.97
CA ASP A 233 12.45 0.86 -29.79
C ASP A 233 11.03 0.31 -29.66
N GLY A 234 10.26 0.27 -30.75
CA GLY A 234 8.92 -0.28 -30.72
C GLY A 234 8.86 -1.77 -30.35
N ARG A 235 9.85 -2.58 -30.77
CA ARG A 235 9.97 -3.97 -30.32
C ARG A 235 10.29 -4.07 -28.84
N MET A 236 11.20 -3.20 -28.37
CA MET A 236 11.56 -3.14 -26.96
C MET A 236 10.35 -2.69 -26.12
N ASP A 237 9.64 -1.65 -26.52
CA ASP A 237 8.46 -1.11 -25.81
C ASP A 237 7.39 -2.17 -25.55
N VAL A 238 7.16 -3.07 -26.50
CA VAL A 238 6.23 -4.21 -26.31
C VAL A 238 6.62 -5.09 -25.11
N CYS A 239 7.90 -5.29 -24.87
CA CYS A 239 8.37 -6.06 -23.72
C CYS A 239 8.46 -5.19 -22.46
N LEU A 240 8.97 -3.97 -22.62
CA LEU A 240 9.29 -3.06 -21.52
C LEU A 240 8.05 -2.52 -20.80
N GLN A 241 6.88 -2.52 -21.43
CA GLN A 241 5.63 -2.12 -20.78
C GLN A 241 5.37 -2.88 -19.45
N CYS A 242 5.88 -4.14 -19.35
CA CYS A 242 5.71 -5.02 -18.19
C CYS A 242 7.03 -5.45 -17.53
N HIS A 243 8.13 -5.55 -18.28
CA HIS A 243 9.40 -6.15 -17.80
C HIS A 243 10.47 -5.13 -17.42
N LEU A 244 10.16 -3.83 -17.44
CA LEU A 244 11.14 -2.76 -17.21
C LEU A 244 11.16 -2.27 -15.77
N GLU A 245 10.05 -2.38 -15.03
CA GLU A 245 9.87 -1.66 -13.78
C GLU A 245 11.04 -1.89 -12.82
N PRO A 246 11.89 -0.86 -12.58
CA PRO A 246 12.86 -0.90 -11.51
C PRO A 246 12.08 -0.63 -10.24
N THR A 247 11.98 -1.58 -9.37
CA THR A 247 11.19 -1.41 -8.18
C THR A 247 11.98 -0.69 -7.09
N GLY A 248 11.39 0.31 -6.55
CA GLY A 248 11.77 0.93 -5.31
C GLY A 248 10.47 1.36 -4.66
N GLY A 249 10.12 0.86 -3.51
CA GLY A 249 8.89 1.27 -2.82
C GLY A 249 8.91 2.74 -2.39
N ASP A 250 10.05 3.39 -2.46
CA ASP A 250 10.35 4.72 -1.96
C ASP A 250 10.55 5.79 -3.06
N ILE A 251 10.51 5.41 -4.34
CA ILE A 251 10.45 6.33 -5.48
C ILE A 251 9.35 5.93 -6.45
N PRO A 252 8.81 6.86 -7.27
CA PRO A 252 7.83 6.53 -8.29
C PRO A 252 8.53 5.90 -9.50
N THR A 253 8.78 4.59 -9.45
CA THR A 253 9.54 3.86 -10.49
C THR A 253 8.87 3.87 -11.85
N LYS A 254 7.54 3.95 -11.89
CA LYS A 254 6.73 4.12 -13.09
C LYS A 254 5.67 5.16 -12.85
N LEU A 255 5.72 6.26 -13.58
CA LEU A 255 4.71 7.31 -13.56
C LEU A 255 3.92 7.25 -14.86
N GLN A 256 2.67 6.76 -14.76
CA GLN A 256 1.73 6.78 -15.87
C GLN A 256 1.29 8.22 -16.14
N ARG A 257 1.11 8.57 -17.40
CA ARG A 257 0.60 9.87 -17.78
C ARG A 257 -0.83 10.05 -17.26
N PHE A 258 -1.11 11.22 -16.70
CA PHE A 258 -2.36 11.46 -15.99
C PHE A 258 -3.60 11.43 -16.89
N GLU A 259 -3.44 11.78 -18.16
CA GLU A 259 -4.49 11.71 -19.18
C GLU A 259 -4.71 10.29 -19.76
N ARG A 260 -3.90 9.30 -19.34
CA ARG A 260 -3.97 7.94 -19.86
C ARG A 260 -4.69 7.01 -18.89
N GLY A 261 -5.66 6.26 -19.39
CA GLY A 261 -6.30 5.18 -18.63
C GLY A 261 -5.35 4.01 -18.35
N PRO A 262 -5.60 3.20 -17.29
CA PRO A 262 -4.67 2.18 -16.80
C PRO A 262 -4.28 1.12 -17.83
N PHE A 263 -5.15 0.81 -18.79
CA PHE A 263 -4.91 -0.18 -19.85
C PHE A 263 -4.88 0.44 -21.25
N SER A 264 -4.62 1.73 -21.36
CA SER A 264 -4.70 2.48 -22.64
C SER A 264 -3.45 2.36 -23.53
N TYR A 265 -2.39 1.67 -23.09
CA TYR A 265 -1.24 1.42 -23.94
C TYR A 265 -1.60 0.44 -25.07
N ILE A 266 -1.27 0.82 -26.29
CA ILE A 266 -1.44 -0.03 -27.48
C ILE A 266 -0.06 -0.34 -28.05
N PRO A 267 0.30 -1.62 -28.25
CA PRO A 267 1.57 -2.02 -28.85
C PRO A 267 1.82 -1.32 -30.19
N GLY A 268 3.04 -0.83 -30.38
CA GLY A 268 3.44 -0.05 -31.55
C GLY A 268 3.35 1.47 -31.35
N GLN A 269 2.71 1.95 -30.31
CA GLN A 269 2.85 3.33 -29.84
C GLN A 269 4.14 3.45 -29.00
N PRO A 270 4.79 4.63 -28.94
CA PRO A 270 5.90 4.86 -28.01
C PRO A 270 5.45 4.70 -26.57
N LEU A 271 6.20 3.93 -25.78
CA LEU A 271 5.84 3.67 -24.38
C LEU A 271 5.89 4.95 -23.53
N VAL A 272 6.70 5.94 -23.90
CA VAL A 272 6.79 7.25 -23.26
C VAL A 272 5.49 8.05 -23.33
N ASP A 273 4.64 7.81 -24.33
CA ASP A 273 3.32 8.43 -24.44
C ASP A 273 2.30 7.83 -23.47
N PHE A 274 2.68 6.75 -22.78
CA PHE A 274 1.87 6.10 -21.76
C PHE A 274 2.44 6.28 -20.36
N ALA A 275 3.76 6.06 -20.19
CA ALA A 275 4.43 6.14 -18.90
C ALA A 275 5.92 6.48 -19.04
N ILE A 276 6.46 7.14 -18.01
CA ILE A 276 7.89 7.39 -17.85
C ILE A 276 8.39 6.53 -16.68
N PHE A 277 9.58 5.95 -16.86
CA PHE A 277 10.20 5.14 -15.81
C PHE A 277 11.36 5.89 -15.18
N PHE A 278 11.45 5.83 -13.88
CA PHE A 278 12.43 6.56 -13.07
C PHE A 278 13.31 5.59 -12.27
N ASP A 279 14.49 6.05 -11.94
CA ASP A 279 15.50 5.33 -11.13
C ASP A 279 16.13 6.30 -10.13
N TYR A 280 16.87 5.76 -9.19
CA TYR A 280 17.76 6.53 -8.31
C TYR A 280 18.88 7.19 -9.12
N ALA A 281 19.42 8.30 -8.64
CA ALA A 281 20.60 8.92 -9.23
C ALA A 281 21.75 7.90 -9.37
N PRO A 282 22.60 8.01 -10.41
CA PRO A 282 23.73 7.11 -10.62
C PRO A 282 24.62 6.98 -9.38
N GLY A 283 25.14 5.78 -9.13
CA GLY A 283 25.94 5.46 -7.93
C GLY A 283 25.13 5.13 -6.68
N ARG A 284 23.80 5.21 -6.75
CA ARG A 284 22.90 4.85 -5.65
C ARG A 284 22.22 3.52 -5.92
N ARG A 285 22.18 2.65 -4.90
CA ARG A 285 21.48 1.34 -4.97
C ARG A 285 21.74 0.51 -6.24
N GLU A 286 22.93 0.60 -6.83
CA GLU A 286 23.26 -0.04 -8.10
C GLU A 286 23.23 -1.57 -8.08
N ASN A 287 23.43 -2.17 -6.91
CA ASN A 287 23.50 -3.61 -6.73
C ASN A 287 22.14 -4.24 -6.37
N ARG A 288 21.06 -3.45 -6.27
CA ARG A 288 19.74 -3.99 -6.01
C ARG A 288 19.31 -4.94 -7.12
N PHE A 289 18.57 -5.96 -6.74
CA PHE A 289 18.04 -6.97 -7.64
C PHE A 289 16.60 -7.26 -7.29
N GLU A 290 15.70 -6.92 -8.17
CA GLU A 290 14.26 -6.92 -7.95
C GLU A 290 13.57 -7.90 -8.90
N GLY A 291 12.41 -8.47 -8.45
CA GLY A 291 11.74 -9.56 -9.13
C GLY A 291 11.29 -9.24 -10.56
N VAL A 292 10.80 -8.02 -10.80
CA VAL A 292 10.37 -7.58 -12.14
C VAL A 292 11.47 -6.87 -12.94
N GLY A 293 12.64 -6.70 -12.36
CA GLY A 293 13.77 -5.95 -12.92
C GLY A 293 14.59 -6.67 -14.02
N GLY A 294 14.09 -7.73 -14.65
CA GLY A 294 14.89 -8.49 -15.65
C GLY A 294 15.39 -7.64 -16.81
N ALA A 295 14.53 -6.84 -17.44
CA ALA A 295 14.93 -5.95 -18.51
C ALA A 295 15.78 -4.76 -18.01
N PHE A 296 15.54 -4.29 -16.79
CA PHE A 296 16.35 -3.28 -16.13
C PHE A 296 17.81 -3.76 -15.96
N GLN A 297 18.01 -4.97 -15.43
CA GLN A 297 19.33 -5.56 -15.29
C GLN A 297 20.00 -5.84 -16.64
N PHE A 298 19.25 -6.31 -17.65
CA PHE A 298 19.73 -6.51 -19.01
C PHE A 298 20.27 -5.22 -19.61
N ARG A 299 19.55 -4.11 -19.49
CA ARG A 299 19.96 -2.80 -20.01
C ARG A 299 21.21 -2.24 -19.33
N LYS A 300 21.53 -2.67 -18.10
CA LYS A 300 22.78 -2.38 -17.39
C LYS A 300 23.95 -3.31 -17.80
N SER A 301 23.68 -4.38 -18.56
CA SER A 301 24.73 -5.30 -19.00
C SER A 301 25.63 -4.67 -20.06
N ARG A 302 26.95 -4.99 -20.04
CA ARG A 302 27.87 -4.53 -21.07
C ARG A 302 27.50 -5.05 -22.45
N CYS A 303 26.93 -6.26 -22.53
CA CYS A 303 26.43 -6.81 -23.79
C CYS A 303 25.38 -5.91 -24.45
N TYR A 304 24.44 -5.39 -23.67
CA TYR A 304 23.43 -4.46 -24.18
C TYR A 304 24.05 -3.11 -24.55
N LEU A 305 24.80 -2.51 -23.63
CA LEU A 305 25.36 -1.16 -23.80
C LEU A 305 26.32 -1.08 -25.01
N GLU A 306 27.13 -2.11 -25.22
CA GLU A 306 28.13 -2.17 -26.32
C GLU A 306 27.55 -2.75 -27.62
N SER A 307 26.30 -3.26 -27.62
CA SER A 307 25.69 -3.85 -28.81
C SER A 307 25.30 -2.84 -29.88
N GLY A 308 25.18 -1.57 -29.52
CA GLY A 308 24.69 -0.52 -30.40
C GLY A 308 23.33 -0.83 -31.00
N GLN A 309 22.34 -1.20 -30.15
CA GLN A 309 20.97 -1.60 -30.52
C GLN A 309 20.90 -2.90 -31.35
N LYS A 310 21.90 -3.77 -31.28
CA LYS A 310 21.87 -5.08 -31.93
C LYS A 310 21.29 -6.18 -31.06
N LEU A 311 21.23 -5.96 -29.75
CA LEU A 311 20.76 -6.94 -28.78
C LEU A 311 19.41 -6.50 -28.19
N GLU A 312 18.42 -7.34 -28.42
CA GLU A 312 17.04 -7.14 -27.92
C GLU A 312 16.50 -8.44 -27.29
N CYS A 313 15.36 -8.34 -26.60
CA CYS A 313 14.75 -9.49 -25.92
C CYS A 313 14.49 -10.66 -26.87
N GLY A 314 14.02 -10.38 -28.10
CA GLY A 314 13.73 -11.37 -29.14
C GLY A 314 14.94 -12.12 -29.66
N ASN A 315 16.19 -11.66 -29.43
CA ASN A 315 17.39 -12.41 -29.81
C ASN A 315 17.56 -13.69 -28.97
N CYS A 316 17.05 -13.68 -27.74
CA CYS A 316 17.16 -14.79 -26.80
C CYS A 316 15.83 -15.49 -26.55
N HIS A 317 14.72 -14.75 -26.52
CA HIS A 317 13.40 -15.25 -26.14
C HIS A 317 12.45 -15.34 -27.33
N ASP A 318 11.81 -16.50 -27.49
CA ASP A 318 10.56 -16.62 -28.26
C ASP A 318 9.40 -16.38 -27.28
N PRO A 319 8.62 -15.29 -27.41
CA PRO A 319 7.53 -15.01 -26.48
C PRO A 319 6.39 -16.02 -26.55
N HIS A 320 6.31 -16.80 -27.62
CA HIS A 320 5.26 -17.81 -27.80
C HIS A 320 5.63 -19.20 -27.27
N ASP A 321 6.95 -19.49 -27.12
CA ASP A 321 7.44 -20.80 -26.67
C ASP A 321 8.73 -20.66 -25.84
N VAL A 322 8.60 -20.50 -24.55
CA VAL A 322 9.76 -20.32 -23.66
C VAL A 322 10.32 -21.69 -23.22
N PRO A 323 11.49 -22.09 -23.67
CA PRO A 323 12.10 -23.36 -23.31
C PRO A 323 12.48 -23.41 -21.85
N ARG A 324 12.56 -24.61 -21.27
CA ARG A 324 12.90 -24.85 -19.86
C ARG A 324 13.97 -25.92 -19.72
N GLY A 325 14.60 -25.95 -18.54
CA GLY A 325 15.60 -26.93 -18.19
C GLY A 325 16.79 -26.98 -19.18
N PRO A 326 17.32 -28.15 -19.51
CA PRO A 326 18.51 -28.30 -20.39
C PRO A 326 18.29 -27.73 -21.80
N ALA A 327 17.05 -27.69 -22.31
CA ALA A 327 16.75 -27.09 -23.62
C ALA A 327 16.95 -25.57 -23.60
N ALA A 328 16.56 -24.91 -22.52
CA ALA A 328 16.78 -23.48 -22.32
C ALA A 328 18.28 -23.13 -22.28
N ILE A 329 19.05 -23.91 -21.51
CA ILE A 329 20.53 -23.73 -21.44
C ILE A 329 21.15 -23.80 -22.82
N ARG A 330 20.84 -24.82 -23.60
CA ARG A 330 21.39 -24.99 -24.98
C ARG A 330 20.96 -23.83 -25.88
N GLN A 331 19.69 -23.46 -25.89
CA GLN A 331 19.18 -22.41 -26.76
C GLN A 331 19.81 -21.05 -26.45
N TYR A 332 19.83 -20.65 -25.19
CA TYR A 332 20.34 -19.35 -24.79
C TYR A 332 21.88 -19.28 -24.91
N SER A 333 22.60 -20.36 -24.57
CA SER A 333 24.05 -20.41 -24.75
C SER A 333 24.42 -20.30 -26.23
N ALA A 334 23.64 -20.89 -27.14
CA ALA A 334 23.88 -20.76 -28.59
C ALA A 334 23.77 -19.30 -29.08
N VAL A 335 22.97 -18.46 -28.44
CA VAL A 335 22.90 -17.02 -28.75
C VAL A 335 24.23 -16.33 -28.38
N CYS A 336 24.78 -16.63 -27.21
CA CYS A 336 26.05 -16.07 -26.76
C CYS A 336 27.20 -16.43 -27.72
N LEU A 337 27.22 -17.66 -28.23
CA LEU A 337 28.23 -18.18 -29.12
C LEU A 337 28.23 -17.53 -30.54
N LYS A 338 27.17 -16.79 -30.91
CA LYS A 338 27.17 -16.00 -32.16
C LYS A 338 28.17 -14.86 -32.13
N CYS A 339 28.49 -14.32 -30.94
CA CYS A 339 29.47 -13.24 -30.77
C CYS A 339 30.74 -13.70 -30.05
N HIS A 340 30.63 -14.59 -29.07
CA HIS A 340 31.76 -15.07 -28.28
C HIS A 340 32.39 -16.33 -28.92
N ARG A 341 33.41 -16.14 -29.75
CA ARG A 341 34.11 -17.23 -30.50
C ARG A 341 35.27 -17.86 -29.74
N THR A 342 35.80 -17.21 -28.71
CA THR A 342 36.98 -17.66 -27.98
C THR A 342 36.56 -18.29 -26.65
N ALA A 343 37.18 -19.43 -26.35
CA ALA A 343 37.10 -20.09 -25.06
C ALA A 343 37.58 -19.18 -23.92
N HIS A 344 37.18 -19.51 -22.72
CA HIS A 344 37.70 -18.89 -21.50
C HIS A 344 39.24 -18.94 -21.45
N PRO A 345 39.89 -18.03 -20.70
CA PRO A 345 41.32 -18.04 -20.48
C PRO A 345 41.81 -19.44 -20.04
N ALA A 346 43.06 -19.77 -20.42
CA ALA A 346 43.66 -21.05 -20.09
C ALA A 346 43.55 -21.33 -18.57
N GLY A 347 43.06 -22.50 -18.20
CA GLY A 347 42.87 -22.94 -16.81
C GLY A 347 41.41 -22.94 -16.31
N VAL A 348 40.48 -22.30 -17.01
CA VAL A 348 39.05 -22.40 -16.68
C VAL A 348 38.41 -23.57 -17.44
N ARG A 349 38.21 -24.70 -16.77
CA ARG A 349 37.45 -25.84 -17.34
C ARG A 349 35.96 -25.45 -17.37
N VAL A 350 35.48 -25.13 -18.58
CA VAL A 350 34.04 -24.89 -18.80
C VAL A 350 33.51 -26.06 -19.61
N SER A 351 32.47 -26.69 -19.16
CA SER A 351 31.63 -27.50 -20.04
C SER A 351 31.11 -26.53 -21.11
N SER A 352 31.46 -26.75 -22.35
CA SER A 352 31.35 -25.84 -23.49
C SER A 352 29.93 -25.41 -23.88
N ALA A 353 28.94 -25.71 -23.08
CA ALA A 353 27.52 -25.55 -23.41
C ALA A 353 26.68 -24.74 -22.39
N ASP A 354 27.24 -24.30 -21.27
CA ASP A 354 26.46 -23.59 -20.24
C ASP A 354 27.08 -22.21 -19.91
N CYS A 355 26.74 -21.24 -20.73
CA CYS A 355 27.12 -19.84 -20.46
C CYS A 355 26.28 -19.20 -19.37
N ILE A 356 25.02 -19.63 -19.26
CA ILE A 356 24.00 -18.95 -18.46
C ILE A 356 24.24 -19.14 -16.98
N THR A 357 24.51 -20.36 -16.53
CA THR A 357 24.66 -20.69 -15.11
C THR A 357 25.75 -19.83 -14.44
N CYS A 358 26.81 -19.48 -15.19
CA CYS A 358 27.91 -18.65 -14.70
C CYS A 358 27.70 -17.15 -14.92
N HIS A 359 27.22 -16.75 -16.10
CA HIS A 359 27.13 -15.34 -16.50
C HIS A 359 25.79 -14.69 -16.23
N MET A 360 24.73 -15.48 -16.00
CA MET A 360 23.38 -15.07 -15.61
C MET A 360 22.91 -15.87 -14.38
N PRO A 361 23.60 -15.75 -13.26
CA PRO A 361 23.37 -16.59 -12.10
C PRO A 361 21.95 -16.43 -11.55
N LYS A 362 21.48 -17.45 -10.84
CA LYS A 362 20.29 -17.32 -10.02
C LYS A 362 20.58 -16.40 -8.84
N ARG A 363 19.63 -15.54 -8.54
CA ARG A 363 19.75 -14.58 -7.47
C ARG A 363 18.41 -14.40 -6.75
N ARG A 364 18.45 -14.20 -5.42
CA ARG A 364 17.28 -13.89 -4.61
C ARG A 364 16.91 -12.42 -4.79
N ALA A 365 15.61 -12.13 -4.92
CA ALA A 365 15.14 -10.76 -5.11
C ALA A 365 15.10 -9.98 -3.78
N ASP A 366 15.54 -8.73 -3.83
CA ASP A 366 15.59 -7.86 -2.65
C ASP A 366 14.18 -7.41 -2.20
N ASP A 367 13.26 -7.26 -3.14
CA ASP A 367 11.85 -6.89 -2.93
C ASP A 367 10.92 -8.08 -2.65
N ALA A 368 11.41 -9.31 -2.81
CA ALA A 368 10.66 -10.54 -2.60
C ALA A 368 11.61 -11.65 -2.15
N PRO A 369 12.03 -11.69 -0.86
CA PRO A 369 13.09 -12.54 -0.36
C PRO A 369 12.90 -14.03 -0.59
N HIS A 370 11.65 -14.50 -0.73
CA HIS A 370 11.35 -15.90 -1.03
C HIS A 370 11.49 -16.26 -2.51
N MET A 371 11.65 -15.27 -3.41
CA MET A 371 11.70 -15.49 -4.85
C MET A 371 13.14 -15.50 -5.39
N ILE A 372 13.39 -16.36 -6.36
CA ILE A 372 14.69 -16.50 -7.02
C ILE A 372 14.51 -16.34 -8.54
N PHE A 373 15.25 -15.40 -9.12
CA PHE A 373 15.22 -15.11 -10.54
C PHE A 373 16.58 -15.31 -11.20
N THR A 374 16.62 -15.32 -12.53
CA THR A 374 17.87 -15.27 -13.31
C THR A 374 18.31 -13.82 -13.43
N ASP A 375 19.53 -13.50 -13.01
CA ASP A 375 20.08 -12.15 -13.14
C ASP A 375 20.46 -11.88 -14.61
N HIS A 376 19.78 -10.91 -15.22
CA HIS A 376 20.00 -10.51 -16.62
C HIS A 376 21.14 -9.50 -16.79
N ARG A 377 21.86 -9.14 -15.75
CA ARG A 377 23.01 -8.23 -15.83
C ARG A 377 24.24 -8.90 -16.46
N ILE A 378 24.16 -9.90 -17.18
CA ILE A 378 25.23 -10.66 -17.83
C ILE A 378 26.66 -10.25 -17.38
N GLN A 379 27.24 -10.98 -16.44
CA GLN A 379 28.45 -10.55 -15.74
C GLN A 379 29.51 -11.63 -15.70
N ARG A 380 30.78 -11.24 -15.51
CA ARG A 380 31.90 -12.19 -15.51
C ARG A 380 31.97 -13.08 -14.27
N ARG A 381 31.42 -12.60 -13.14
CA ARG A 381 31.40 -13.30 -11.85
C ARG A 381 30.04 -13.14 -11.21
N ALA A 382 29.52 -14.22 -10.66
CA ALA A 382 28.30 -14.16 -9.85
C ALA A 382 28.53 -13.28 -8.61
N PRO A 383 27.52 -12.53 -8.14
CA PRO A 383 27.58 -11.86 -6.84
C PRO A 383 27.83 -12.87 -5.73
N ALA A 384 28.63 -12.49 -4.74
CA ALA A 384 28.76 -13.29 -3.53
C ALA A 384 27.37 -13.37 -2.83
N ASN A 385 27.08 -14.53 -2.24
CA ASN A 385 25.85 -14.75 -1.48
C ASN A 385 24.53 -14.51 -2.26
N ALA A 386 24.53 -14.71 -3.59
CA ALA A 386 23.40 -14.46 -4.47
C ALA A 386 22.08 -15.19 -4.06
N LEU A 387 22.22 -16.31 -3.35
CA LEU A 387 21.09 -17.15 -2.89
C LEU A 387 20.93 -17.17 -1.37
N SER A 388 21.71 -16.39 -0.62
CA SER A 388 21.57 -16.31 0.84
C SER A 388 20.16 -15.85 1.22
N GLU A 389 19.61 -16.49 2.25
CA GLU A 389 18.31 -16.10 2.82
C GLU A 389 18.51 -14.82 3.68
N PHE A 390 17.54 -13.94 3.63
CA PHE A 390 17.46 -12.73 4.46
C PHE A 390 16.00 -12.43 4.78
N ALA A 391 15.76 -11.72 5.87
CA ALA A 391 14.44 -11.27 6.25
C ALA A 391 13.98 -10.11 5.33
N GLU A 392 12.70 -10.03 5.07
CA GLU A 392 12.13 -8.88 4.39
C GLU A 392 12.31 -7.63 5.25
N SER A 393 12.68 -6.53 4.63
CA SER A 393 12.84 -5.23 5.29
C SER A 393 12.22 -4.14 4.43
N ALA A 394 11.61 -3.16 5.09
CA ALA A 394 11.19 -1.96 4.41
C ALA A 394 12.43 -1.22 3.83
N PRO A 395 12.36 -0.73 2.58
CA PRO A 395 13.44 0.06 2.03
C PRO A 395 13.63 1.34 2.85
N GLU A 396 14.89 1.71 3.09
CA GLU A 396 15.19 3.01 3.69
C GLU A 396 14.69 4.14 2.78
N PRO A 397 14.07 5.21 3.34
CA PRO A 397 13.62 6.35 2.56
C PRO A 397 14.76 6.95 1.73
N TYR A 398 14.49 7.26 0.46
CA TYR A 398 15.46 7.88 -0.44
C TYR A 398 15.19 9.37 -0.58
N HIS A 399 16.14 10.19 -0.13
CA HIS A 399 16.04 11.66 -0.19
C HIS A 399 16.91 12.28 -1.31
N GLY A 400 17.36 11.46 -2.26
CA GLY A 400 18.17 11.91 -3.38
C GLY A 400 17.36 12.27 -4.62
N GLU A 401 18.10 12.61 -5.69
CA GLU A 401 17.51 12.91 -6.99
C GLU A 401 16.90 11.67 -7.63
N VAL A 402 15.71 11.80 -8.21
CA VAL A 402 15.03 10.80 -9.02
C VAL A 402 15.24 11.15 -10.49
N VAL A 403 15.82 10.23 -11.26
CA VAL A 403 16.20 10.47 -12.65
C VAL A 403 15.37 9.64 -13.63
N PRO A 404 15.03 10.16 -14.82
CA PRO A 404 14.41 9.35 -15.86
C PRO A 404 15.34 8.20 -16.29
N TYR A 405 14.79 7.00 -16.31
CA TYR A 405 15.51 5.81 -16.73
C TYR A 405 15.11 5.33 -18.13
N TYR A 406 13.82 5.47 -18.47
CA TYR A 406 13.29 5.11 -19.78
C TYR A 406 12.13 6.03 -20.18
N PRO A 407 12.14 6.52 -21.45
CA PRO A 407 13.22 6.39 -22.44
C PRO A 407 14.50 7.11 -22.02
N ALA A 408 15.62 6.75 -22.63
CA ALA A 408 16.90 7.39 -22.38
C ALA A 408 17.57 7.76 -23.70
N PRO A 409 17.73 9.08 -24.02
CA PRO A 409 17.30 10.22 -23.18
C PRO A 409 15.79 10.42 -23.18
N LEU A 410 15.26 10.96 -22.09
CA LEU A 410 13.88 11.44 -22.07
C LEU A 410 13.74 12.62 -23.05
N PRO A 411 12.76 12.63 -23.98
CA PRO A 411 12.56 13.77 -24.88
C PRO A 411 12.42 15.09 -24.11
N ALA A 412 13.13 16.11 -24.53
CA ALA A 412 13.11 17.43 -23.91
C ALA A 412 11.83 18.19 -24.30
N THR A 413 10.81 18.05 -23.48
CA THR A 413 9.55 18.80 -23.61
C THR A 413 9.14 19.37 -22.25
N PRO A 414 8.46 20.53 -22.21
CA PRO A 414 7.99 21.09 -20.94
C PRO A 414 7.15 20.12 -20.12
N GLU A 415 6.36 19.31 -20.78
CA GLU A 415 5.54 18.28 -20.14
C GLU A 415 6.40 17.18 -19.47
N ASN A 416 7.45 16.70 -20.13
CA ASN A 416 8.35 15.71 -19.55
C ASN A 416 9.16 16.31 -18.38
N ASP A 417 9.50 17.60 -18.43
CA ASP A 417 10.12 18.30 -17.30
C ASP A 417 9.15 18.38 -16.12
N LEU A 418 7.86 18.64 -16.37
CA LEU A 418 6.83 18.63 -15.33
C LEU A 418 6.65 17.22 -14.71
N TYR A 419 6.62 16.16 -15.52
CA TYR A 419 6.58 14.78 -15.01
C TYR A 419 7.82 14.41 -14.18
N ARG A 420 9.01 14.94 -14.55
CA ARG A 420 10.22 14.76 -13.75
C ARG A 420 10.11 15.44 -12.38
N ALA A 421 9.58 16.67 -12.34
CA ALA A 421 9.32 17.38 -11.08
C ALA A 421 8.27 16.65 -10.22
N VAL A 422 7.19 16.16 -10.85
CA VAL A 422 6.17 15.31 -10.19
C VAL A 422 6.80 14.06 -9.60
N ALA A 423 7.68 13.38 -10.34
CA ALA A 423 8.36 12.18 -9.85
C ALA A 423 9.25 12.47 -8.64
N GLN A 424 9.88 13.64 -8.61
CA GLN A 424 10.74 14.07 -7.50
C GLN A 424 9.94 14.30 -6.19
N VAL A 425 8.67 14.74 -6.30
CA VAL A 425 7.82 15.09 -5.14
C VAL A 425 6.88 13.95 -4.76
N GLY A 426 6.47 13.14 -5.72
CA GLY A 426 5.29 12.27 -5.64
C GLY A 426 5.28 11.16 -4.58
N THR A 427 6.45 10.75 -4.05
CA THR A 427 6.52 9.78 -2.95
C THR A 427 6.60 10.41 -1.56
N GLY A 428 6.70 11.74 -1.48
CA GLY A 428 6.86 12.45 -0.21
C GLY A 428 8.27 12.41 0.40
N ASN A 429 9.21 11.65 -0.19
CA ASN A 429 10.54 11.45 0.40
C ASN A 429 11.53 12.58 0.10
N ASN A 430 11.37 13.29 -1.02
CA ASN A 430 12.28 14.36 -1.43
C ASN A 430 11.56 15.67 -1.80
N VAL A 431 10.51 15.98 -1.07
CA VAL A 431 9.61 17.09 -1.34
C VAL A 431 10.35 18.43 -1.33
N ALA A 432 11.19 18.67 -0.32
CA ALA A 432 11.90 19.93 -0.17
C ALA A 432 12.80 20.29 -1.38
N ALA A 433 13.45 19.28 -1.97
CA ALA A 433 14.31 19.47 -3.14
C ALA A 433 13.50 19.60 -4.46
N GLY A 434 12.36 18.90 -4.56
CA GLY A 434 11.57 18.85 -5.79
C GLY A 434 10.57 19.99 -5.93
N MET A 435 10.07 20.56 -4.85
CA MET A 435 9.01 21.57 -4.86
C MET A 435 9.36 22.86 -5.62
N PRO A 436 10.56 23.44 -5.51
CA PRO A 436 10.86 24.67 -6.22
C PRO A 436 10.68 24.55 -7.73
N GLU A 437 11.13 23.47 -8.33
CA GLU A 437 10.99 23.21 -9.76
C GLU A 437 9.53 22.87 -10.13
N LEU A 438 8.85 22.08 -9.30
CA LEU A 438 7.42 21.79 -9.53
C LEU A 438 6.58 23.07 -9.54
N VAL A 439 6.77 23.95 -8.55
CA VAL A 439 6.05 25.23 -8.47
C VAL A 439 6.30 26.08 -9.71
N ARG A 440 7.58 26.25 -10.10
CA ARG A 440 7.94 27.03 -11.29
C ARG A 440 7.24 26.51 -12.55
N LEU A 441 7.30 25.21 -12.80
CA LEU A 441 6.69 24.59 -13.97
C LEU A 441 5.15 24.66 -13.94
N MET A 442 4.54 24.52 -12.77
CA MET A 442 3.09 24.66 -12.60
C MET A 442 2.61 26.10 -12.89
N GLU A 443 3.37 27.11 -12.49
CA GLU A 443 3.07 28.52 -12.79
C GLU A 443 3.21 28.84 -14.27
N GLU A 444 4.25 28.32 -14.92
CA GLU A 444 4.53 28.53 -16.34
C GLU A 444 3.52 27.81 -17.24
N MET A 445 3.23 26.56 -16.96
CA MET A 445 2.45 25.70 -17.85
C MET A 445 0.95 25.73 -17.56
N LYS A 446 0.55 25.90 -16.30
CA LYS A 446 -0.86 25.89 -15.85
C LYS A 446 -1.62 24.67 -16.39
N PRO A 447 -1.16 23.45 -16.09
CA PRO A 447 -1.72 22.24 -16.69
C PRO A 447 -3.21 22.09 -16.39
N SER A 448 -3.94 21.45 -17.31
CA SER A 448 -5.39 21.24 -17.19
C SER A 448 -5.78 20.01 -16.38
N GLU A 449 -4.83 19.14 -16.07
CA GLU A 449 -5.09 17.92 -15.31
C GLU A 449 -5.06 18.19 -13.80
N ALA A 450 -6.13 17.85 -13.10
CA ALA A 450 -6.27 18.06 -11.65
C ALA A 450 -5.18 17.34 -10.83
N GLU A 451 -4.63 16.26 -11.38
CA GLU A 451 -3.61 15.43 -10.75
C GLU A 451 -2.34 16.19 -10.39
N TYR A 452 -1.90 17.08 -11.25
CA TYR A 452 -0.73 17.92 -10.98
C TYR A 452 -0.93 18.79 -9.73
N TYR A 453 -2.14 19.34 -9.57
CA TYR A 453 -2.47 20.15 -8.39
C TYR A 453 -2.67 19.32 -7.14
N MET A 454 -3.08 18.05 -7.28
CA MET A 454 -3.09 17.10 -6.16
C MET A 454 -1.67 16.81 -5.65
N VAL A 455 -0.71 16.60 -6.55
CA VAL A 455 0.71 16.42 -6.19
C VAL A 455 1.29 17.68 -5.56
N LEU A 456 1.01 18.85 -6.14
CA LEU A 456 1.47 20.14 -5.61
C LEU A 456 0.93 20.39 -4.19
N GLY A 457 -0.38 20.16 -3.98
CA GLY A 457 -1.00 20.30 -2.66
C GLY A 457 -0.45 19.34 -1.62
N GLY A 458 -0.22 18.06 -2.00
CA GLY A 458 0.43 17.07 -1.16
C GLY A 458 1.86 17.48 -0.79
N GLY A 459 2.62 18.03 -1.73
CA GLY A 459 3.96 18.56 -1.49
C GLY A 459 3.96 19.70 -0.47
N TRP A 460 3.07 20.69 -0.62
CA TRP A 460 2.92 21.80 0.32
C TRP A 460 2.47 21.33 1.71
N LYS A 461 1.52 20.39 1.78
CA LYS A 461 1.10 19.77 3.05
C LYS A 461 2.29 19.12 3.78
N ASN A 462 3.09 18.36 3.05
CA ASN A 462 4.27 17.69 3.62
C ASN A 462 5.35 18.67 4.12
N LEU A 463 5.43 19.85 3.54
CA LEU A 463 6.32 20.93 3.99
C LEU A 463 5.72 21.78 5.13
N GLY A 464 4.51 21.48 5.59
CA GLY A 464 3.83 22.25 6.64
C GLY A 464 3.29 23.60 6.17
N ASN A 465 3.03 23.77 4.89
CA ASN A 465 2.48 25.00 4.28
C ASN A 465 1.00 24.83 3.92
N PRO A 466 0.07 24.92 4.88
CA PRO A 466 -1.35 24.63 4.64
C PRO A 466 -2.02 25.63 3.70
N THR A 467 -1.60 26.88 3.69
CA THR A 467 -2.18 27.93 2.81
C THR A 467 -1.99 27.60 1.34
N GLU A 468 -0.79 27.23 0.96
CA GLU A 468 -0.43 26.85 -0.41
C GLU A 468 -1.05 25.50 -0.80
N ALA A 469 -1.13 24.58 0.17
CA ALA A 469 -1.82 23.31 -0.03
C ALA A 469 -3.31 23.53 -0.34
N VAL A 470 -4.00 24.39 0.40
CA VAL A 470 -5.38 24.79 0.15
C VAL A 470 -5.54 25.33 -1.26
N ALA A 471 -4.71 26.31 -1.66
CA ALA A 471 -4.78 26.93 -3.00
C ALA A 471 -4.65 25.88 -4.12
N ALA A 472 -3.75 24.90 -3.94
CA ALA A 472 -3.54 23.84 -4.90
C ALA A 472 -4.75 22.89 -4.98
N TYR A 473 -5.29 22.43 -3.84
CA TYR A 473 -6.46 21.54 -3.82
C TYR A 473 -7.73 22.25 -4.34
N GLU A 474 -7.92 23.54 -4.05
CA GLU A 474 -8.99 24.32 -4.64
C GLU A 474 -8.84 24.47 -6.16
N GLN A 475 -7.59 24.57 -6.69
CA GLN A 475 -7.38 24.56 -8.13
C GLN A 475 -7.71 23.20 -8.74
N ALA A 476 -7.36 22.08 -8.09
CA ALA A 476 -7.80 20.75 -8.52
C ALA A 476 -9.33 20.66 -8.60
N LEU A 477 -10.03 21.20 -7.59
CA LEU A 477 -11.50 21.24 -7.56
C LEU A 477 -12.12 22.22 -8.58
N ARG A 478 -11.43 23.28 -8.98
CA ARG A 478 -11.89 24.12 -10.11
C ARG A 478 -11.85 23.36 -11.44
N LEU A 479 -10.83 22.53 -11.64
CA LEU A 479 -10.69 21.70 -12.83
C LEU A 479 -11.65 20.50 -12.81
N LYS A 480 -11.82 19.87 -11.63
CA LYS A 480 -12.67 18.71 -11.44
C LYS A 480 -13.51 18.86 -10.16
N PRO A 481 -14.72 19.49 -10.25
CA PRO A 481 -15.52 19.87 -9.08
C PRO A 481 -16.08 18.69 -8.26
N ASP A 482 -16.07 17.49 -8.82
CA ASP A 482 -16.55 16.24 -8.21
C ASP A 482 -15.42 15.33 -7.69
N LEU A 483 -14.17 15.84 -7.62
CA LEU A 483 -13.01 15.09 -7.18
C LEU A 483 -13.03 14.91 -5.64
N ALA A 484 -13.72 13.88 -5.15
CA ALA A 484 -13.90 13.62 -3.71
C ALA A 484 -12.56 13.54 -2.95
N ARG A 485 -11.52 12.93 -3.53
CA ARG A 485 -10.19 12.87 -2.90
C ARG A 485 -9.53 14.24 -2.72
N ALA A 486 -9.82 15.22 -3.60
CA ALA A 486 -9.35 16.59 -3.39
C ALA A 486 -10.10 17.26 -2.24
N MET A 487 -11.40 16.98 -2.10
CA MET A 487 -12.18 17.46 -0.95
C MET A 487 -11.67 16.85 0.36
N ARG A 488 -11.38 15.55 0.40
CA ARG A 488 -10.77 14.91 1.57
C ARG A 488 -9.44 15.55 1.94
N ALA A 489 -8.54 15.71 0.97
CA ALA A 489 -7.25 16.35 1.19
C ALA A 489 -7.37 17.81 1.65
N LEU A 490 -8.37 18.55 1.11
CA LEU A 490 -8.68 19.92 1.53
C LEU A 490 -9.21 19.96 2.98
N ALA A 491 -10.07 19.04 3.35
CA ALA A 491 -10.60 18.93 4.71
C ALA A 491 -9.51 18.70 5.77
N GLU A 492 -8.47 17.96 5.43
CA GLU A 492 -7.33 17.71 6.32
C GLU A 492 -6.50 18.98 6.61
N VAL A 493 -6.42 19.92 5.66
CA VAL A 493 -5.63 21.15 5.79
C VAL A 493 -6.48 22.37 6.15
N GLN A 494 -7.82 22.22 6.21
CA GLN A 494 -8.78 23.26 6.64
C GLN A 494 -9.76 22.70 7.68
N PRO A 495 -9.31 22.42 8.91
CA PRO A 495 -10.14 21.79 9.93
C PRO A 495 -11.39 22.60 10.28
N GLU A 496 -11.35 23.92 10.20
CA GLU A 496 -12.51 24.80 10.45
C GLU A 496 -13.63 24.68 9.40
N ARG A 497 -13.33 24.16 8.21
CA ARG A 497 -14.30 23.90 7.12
C ARG A 497 -14.48 22.42 6.82
N ALA A 498 -13.76 21.55 7.53
CA ALA A 498 -13.68 20.12 7.21
C ALA A 498 -15.06 19.45 7.15
N GLU A 499 -15.96 19.79 8.09
CA GLU A 499 -17.31 19.21 8.13
C GLU A 499 -18.11 19.55 6.85
N SER A 500 -18.12 20.81 6.43
CA SER A 500 -18.84 21.24 5.23
C SER A 500 -18.23 20.66 3.95
N ILE A 501 -16.91 20.53 3.91
CA ILE A 501 -16.19 19.97 2.76
C ILE A 501 -16.48 18.46 2.63
N LEU A 502 -16.44 17.71 3.74
CA LEU A 502 -16.72 16.27 3.74
C LEU A 502 -18.21 15.98 3.49
N ALA A 503 -19.12 16.82 3.98
CA ALA A 503 -20.54 16.73 3.63
C ALA A 503 -20.73 16.81 2.11
N ARG A 504 -20.07 17.76 1.45
CA ARG A 504 -20.10 17.85 -0.01
C ARG A 504 -19.43 16.67 -0.69
N ALA A 505 -18.32 16.13 -0.16
CA ALA A 505 -17.64 14.98 -0.73
C ALA A 505 -18.57 13.75 -0.81
N VAL A 506 -19.37 13.48 0.23
CA VAL A 506 -20.33 12.37 0.21
C VAL A 506 -21.57 12.64 -0.66
N GLU A 507 -21.91 13.90 -0.94
CA GLU A 507 -22.96 14.26 -1.91
C GLU A 507 -22.52 13.96 -3.35
N VAL A 508 -21.30 14.38 -3.74
CA VAL A 508 -20.81 14.22 -5.11
C VAL A 508 -20.32 12.81 -5.39
N ALA A 509 -19.86 12.09 -4.36
CA ALA A 509 -19.38 10.72 -4.46
C ALA A 509 -20.01 9.83 -3.36
N PRO A 510 -21.32 9.53 -3.45
CA PRO A 510 -22.05 8.79 -2.39
C PRO A 510 -21.59 7.34 -2.21
N ASN A 511 -20.82 6.81 -3.15
CA ASN A 511 -20.26 5.46 -3.11
C ASN A 511 -18.76 5.45 -2.72
N ASP A 512 -18.17 6.58 -2.34
CA ASP A 512 -16.80 6.67 -1.87
C ASP A 512 -16.72 6.35 -0.36
N PRO A 513 -16.24 5.16 0.05
CA PRO A 513 -16.22 4.75 1.46
C PRO A 513 -15.30 5.62 2.31
N GLU A 514 -14.21 6.12 1.74
CA GLU A 514 -13.23 6.93 2.45
C GLU A 514 -13.81 8.28 2.87
N SER A 515 -14.61 8.93 2.01
CA SER A 515 -15.29 10.18 2.36
C SER A 515 -16.29 9.98 3.49
N TRP A 516 -17.07 8.88 3.46
CA TRP A 516 -17.99 8.54 4.55
C TRP A 516 -17.25 8.26 5.85
N PHE A 517 -16.12 7.56 5.79
CA PHE A 517 -15.30 7.25 6.97
C PHE A 517 -14.72 8.51 7.59
N GLN A 518 -14.03 9.36 6.82
CA GLN A 518 -13.46 10.61 7.34
C GLN A 518 -14.56 11.53 7.92
N PHE A 519 -15.70 11.62 7.24
CA PHE A 519 -16.83 12.38 7.76
C PHE A 519 -17.41 11.80 9.06
N GLY A 520 -17.48 10.48 9.15
CA GLY A 520 -17.91 9.77 10.36
C GLY A 520 -16.95 9.99 11.53
N MET A 521 -15.66 9.91 11.30
CA MET A 521 -14.63 10.16 12.32
C MET A 521 -14.66 11.60 12.81
N LEU A 522 -14.72 12.58 11.90
CA LEU A 522 -14.76 13.99 12.24
C LEU A 522 -15.97 14.35 13.12
N THR A 523 -17.11 13.73 12.84
CA THR A 523 -18.38 14.03 13.54
C THR A 523 -18.75 13.02 14.62
N ALA A 524 -17.83 12.09 14.94
CA ALA A 524 -18.06 10.96 15.85
C ALA A 524 -19.38 10.20 15.55
N SER A 525 -19.71 10.02 14.26
CA SER A 525 -20.96 9.41 13.81
C SER A 525 -20.77 7.94 13.43
N ALA A 526 -21.24 7.05 14.29
CA ALA A 526 -21.25 5.62 14.04
C ALA A 526 -22.02 5.25 12.75
N GLU A 527 -23.14 5.94 12.46
CA GLU A 527 -23.94 5.69 11.26
C GLU A 527 -23.15 5.93 9.98
N ARG A 528 -22.39 7.03 9.90
CA ARG A 528 -21.55 7.36 8.74
C ARG A 528 -20.41 6.35 8.56
N ILE A 529 -19.78 5.93 9.66
CA ILE A 529 -18.75 4.90 9.63
C ILE A 529 -19.33 3.54 9.18
N GLN A 530 -20.51 3.18 9.68
CA GLN A 530 -21.23 1.97 9.22
C GLN A 530 -21.58 2.04 7.73
N LYS A 531 -21.94 3.23 7.23
CA LYS A 531 -22.13 3.44 5.78
C LYS A 531 -20.85 3.21 4.99
N ALA A 532 -19.71 3.69 5.48
CA ALA A 532 -18.41 3.42 4.87
C ALA A 532 -18.10 1.91 4.84
N ILE A 533 -18.30 1.21 5.96
CA ILE A 533 -18.14 -0.25 6.07
C ILE A 533 -19.06 -0.99 5.10
N ALA A 534 -20.32 -0.58 4.97
CA ALA A 534 -21.25 -1.19 4.03
C ALA A 534 -20.85 -1.00 2.57
N LEU A 535 -20.19 0.13 2.23
CA LEU A 535 -19.66 0.38 0.90
C LEU A 535 -18.41 -0.44 0.61
N ASN A 536 -17.52 -0.59 1.60
CA ASN A 536 -16.31 -1.40 1.46
C ASN A 536 -15.90 -2.04 2.79
N PRO A 537 -16.34 -3.26 3.11
CA PRO A 537 -16.02 -3.95 4.36
C PRO A 537 -14.55 -4.41 4.45
N TRP A 538 -13.76 -4.21 3.41
CA TRP A 538 -12.36 -4.64 3.36
C TRP A 538 -11.37 -3.55 3.78
N PHE A 539 -11.80 -2.32 3.98
CA PHE A 539 -10.99 -1.25 4.57
C PHE A 539 -10.77 -1.54 6.07
N ARG A 540 -9.50 -1.60 6.50
CA ARG A 540 -9.15 -2.02 7.87
C ARG A 540 -9.50 -0.97 8.92
N ASP A 541 -9.22 0.30 8.66
CA ASP A 541 -9.32 1.38 9.65
C ASP A 541 -10.77 1.70 10.07
N GLN A 542 -11.74 1.37 9.23
CA GLN A 542 -13.15 1.67 9.48
C GLN A 542 -13.73 0.94 10.70
N TYR A 543 -13.33 -0.32 10.91
CA TYR A 543 -13.79 -1.09 12.08
C TYR A 543 -13.15 -0.56 13.36
N ARG A 544 -11.88 -0.16 13.32
CA ARG A 544 -11.22 0.48 14.46
C ARG A 544 -11.86 1.84 14.76
N GLY A 545 -12.11 2.68 13.75
CA GLY A 545 -12.83 3.94 13.91
C GLY A 545 -14.24 3.74 14.48
N LEU A 546 -14.96 2.70 14.06
CA LEU A 546 -16.27 2.37 14.66
C LEU A 546 -16.12 1.96 16.13
N ALA A 547 -15.11 1.17 16.48
CA ALA A 547 -14.84 0.78 17.87
C ALA A 547 -14.47 1.99 18.72
N GLU A 548 -13.69 2.93 18.19
CA GLU A 548 -13.31 4.17 18.87
C GLU A 548 -14.50 5.06 19.17
N VAL A 549 -15.40 5.26 18.20
CA VAL A 549 -16.59 6.10 18.38
C VAL A 549 -17.65 5.45 19.29
N THR A 550 -17.76 4.12 19.26
CA THR A 550 -18.85 3.40 19.96
C THR A 550 -18.42 2.70 21.24
N HIS A 551 -17.14 2.59 21.53
CA HIS A 551 -16.56 1.73 22.59
C HIS A 551 -17.06 0.28 22.52
N SER A 552 -17.31 -0.21 21.28
CA SER A 552 -17.89 -1.53 21.02
C SER A 552 -16.81 -2.60 20.94
N GLU A 553 -16.89 -3.61 21.81
CA GLU A 553 -16.05 -4.81 21.72
C GLU A 553 -16.29 -5.60 20.42
N GLU A 554 -17.50 -5.55 19.86
CA GLU A 554 -17.80 -6.25 18.60
C GLU A 554 -17.12 -5.59 17.39
N ALA A 555 -17.15 -4.25 17.35
CA ALA A 555 -16.40 -3.49 16.34
C ALA A 555 -14.89 -3.69 16.48
N LEU A 556 -14.38 -3.74 17.72
CA LEU A 556 -12.98 -4.05 18.00
C LEU A 556 -12.59 -5.44 17.50
N LYS A 557 -13.40 -6.47 17.80
CA LYS A 557 -13.16 -7.83 17.28
C LYS A 557 -13.17 -7.87 15.76
N ALA A 558 -14.02 -7.08 15.11
CA ALA A 558 -14.03 -6.97 13.66
C ALA A 558 -12.75 -6.29 13.13
N ALA A 559 -12.25 -5.26 13.82
CA ALA A 559 -10.99 -4.62 13.49
C ALA A 559 -9.81 -5.60 13.58
N LEU A 560 -9.66 -6.29 14.71
CA LEU A 560 -8.59 -7.26 14.95
C LEU A 560 -8.69 -8.51 14.05
N ARG A 561 -9.90 -8.92 13.69
CA ARG A 561 -10.10 -9.96 12.67
C ARG A 561 -9.69 -9.46 11.29
N SER A 562 -9.93 -8.20 10.98
CA SER A 562 -9.52 -7.58 9.72
C SER A 562 -8.00 -7.44 9.64
N ASP A 563 -7.40 -6.89 10.69
CA ASP A 563 -5.96 -6.68 10.81
C ASP A 563 -5.45 -7.02 12.20
N PRO A 564 -4.90 -8.22 12.42
CA PRO A 564 -4.33 -8.61 13.71
C PRO A 564 -2.99 -7.93 14.03
N PHE A 565 -2.41 -7.14 13.10
CA PHE A 565 -1.23 -6.32 13.32
C PHE A 565 -1.54 -4.85 13.63
N ASP A 566 -2.80 -4.48 13.71
CA ASP A 566 -3.20 -3.12 14.10
C ASP A 566 -2.92 -2.91 15.59
N ASP A 567 -1.70 -2.44 15.92
CA ASP A 567 -1.28 -2.13 17.27
C ASP A 567 -2.22 -1.10 17.94
N ALA A 568 -2.72 -0.12 17.18
CA ALA A 568 -3.67 0.85 17.68
C ALA A 568 -5.05 0.22 18.02
N ALA A 569 -5.47 -0.80 17.28
CA ALA A 569 -6.70 -1.54 17.61
C ALA A 569 -6.53 -2.38 18.89
N TRP A 570 -5.37 -3.01 19.09
CA TRP A 570 -5.06 -3.72 20.34
C TRP A 570 -4.99 -2.76 21.53
N ASP A 571 -4.34 -1.59 21.38
CA ASP A 571 -4.30 -0.56 22.42
C ASP A 571 -5.70 -0.03 22.76
N LEU A 572 -6.51 0.30 21.75
CA LEU A 572 -7.92 0.67 21.93
C LEU A 572 -8.70 -0.42 22.68
N GLY A 573 -8.42 -1.69 22.39
CA GLY A 573 -8.96 -2.84 23.10
C GLY A 573 -8.62 -2.80 24.59
N GLY A 574 -7.36 -2.60 24.91
CA GLY A 574 -6.88 -2.44 26.29
C GLY A 574 -7.61 -1.32 27.02
N ARG A 575 -7.81 -0.16 26.38
CA ARG A 575 -8.54 0.98 26.96
C ARG A 575 -10.02 0.66 27.19
N ILE A 576 -10.74 0.16 26.18
CA ILE A 576 -12.15 -0.21 26.27
C ILE A 576 -12.39 -1.27 27.36
N LEU A 577 -11.55 -2.30 27.42
CA LEU A 577 -11.65 -3.37 28.41
C LEU A 577 -11.32 -2.88 29.84
N THR A 578 -10.37 -1.94 29.96
CA THR A 578 -10.06 -1.27 31.24
C THR A 578 -11.26 -0.48 31.76
N GLU A 579 -11.95 0.27 30.91
CA GLU A 579 -13.18 1.00 31.28
C GLU A 579 -14.29 0.07 31.80
N LYS A 580 -14.34 -1.15 31.24
CA LYS A 580 -15.30 -2.20 31.63
C LYS A 580 -14.85 -3.05 32.82
N GLY A 581 -13.67 -2.77 33.39
CA GLY A 581 -13.12 -3.54 34.52
C GLY A 581 -12.63 -4.95 34.16
N LYS A 582 -12.46 -5.25 32.86
CA LYS A 582 -11.96 -6.53 32.34
C LYS A 582 -10.43 -6.51 32.26
N PHE A 583 -9.78 -6.35 33.41
CA PHE A 583 -8.33 -6.04 33.46
C PHE A 583 -7.43 -7.13 32.89
N ARG A 584 -7.79 -8.41 33.04
CA ARG A 584 -6.97 -9.50 32.53
C ARG A 584 -6.88 -9.47 31.01
N GLU A 585 -8.01 -9.27 30.34
CA GLU A 585 -8.12 -9.14 28.90
C GLU A 585 -7.49 -7.82 28.42
N ALA A 586 -7.69 -6.72 29.15
CA ALA A 586 -7.09 -5.42 28.83
C ALA A 586 -5.57 -5.49 28.81
N PHE A 587 -4.96 -6.16 29.81
CA PHE A 587 -3.50 -6.31 29.88
C PHE A 587 -2.95 -7.17 28.74
N PHE A 588 -3.69 -8.18 28.33
CA PHE A 588 -3.32 -8.97 27.15
C PHE A 588 -3.31 -8.08 25.89
N ASP A 589 -4.35 -7.26 25.71
CA ASP A 589 -4.46 -6.40 24.53
C ASP A 589 -3.33 -5.35 24.51
N PHE A 590 -3.03 -4.68 25.62
CA PHE A 590 -1.89 -3.75 25.73
C PHE A 590 -0.55 -4.43 25.44
N GLN A 591 -0.34 -5.64 25.97
CA GLN A 591 0.89 -6.39 25.70
C GLN A 591 1.03 -6.78 24.22
N ARG A 592 -0.08 -7.08 23.55
CA ARG A 592 -0.11 -7.32 22.10
C ARG A 592 0.24 -6.05 21.31
N ALA A 593 -0.34 -4.91 21.66
CA ALA A 593 -0.01 -3.62 21.05
C ALA A 593 1.50 -3.33 21.13
N ILE A 594 2.06 -3.45 22.34
CA ILE A 594 3.49 -3.21 22.61
C ILE A 594 4.38 -4.22 21.86
N ALA A 595 3.98 -5.50 21.79
CA ALA A 595 4.74 -6.54 21.07
C ALA A 595 4.79 -6.28 19.55
N ILE A 596 3.71 -5.74 18.97
CA ILE A 596 3.65 -5.37 17.54
C ILE A 596 4.50 -4.12 17.29
N ARG A 597 4.28 -3.07 18.09
CA ARG A 597 5.01 -1.82 17.97
C ARG A 597 5.22 -1.18 19.36
N PRO A 598 6.41 -1.30 19.94
CA PRO A 598 6.74 -0.54 21.14
C PRO A 598 6.60 0.96 20.87
N SER A 599 5.82 1.65 21.68
CA SER A 599 5.68 3.11 21.61
C SER A 599 5.44 3.69 23.01
N GLY A 600 5.88 4.93 23.21
CA GLY A 600 5.64 5.64 24.48
C GLY A 600 4.15 5.73 24.82
N SER A 601 3.28 5.94 23.82
CA SER A 601 1.82 6.01 24.00
C SER A 601 1.21 4.68 24.45
N HIS A 602 1.55 3.54 23.83
CA HIS A 602 1.03 2.23 24.25
C HIS A 602 1.46 1.85 25.67
N LEU A 603 2.73 2.15 26.01
CA LEU A 603 3.24 1.92 27.36
C LEU A 603 2.55 2.83 28.40
N PHE A 604 2.28 4.07 28.03
CA PHE A 604 1.52 5.02 28.85
C PHE A 604 0.06 4.55 29.08
N ASP A 605 -0.65 4.14 28.03
CA ASP A 605 -2.02 3.65 28.16
C ASP A 605 -2.07 2.35 28.97
N TYR A 606 -1.09 1.46 28.83
CA TYR A 606 -0.95 0.28 29.68
C TYR A 606 -0.71 0.68 31.16
N ALA A 607 0.14 1.67 31.43
CA ALA A 607 0.35 2.18 32.80
C ALA A 607 -0.95 2.74 33.40
N LEU A 608 -1.76 3.46 32.63
CA LEU A 608 -3.08 3.93 33.06
C LEU A 608 -4.02 2.77 33.36
N GLY A 609 -4.04 1.73 32.53
CA GLY A 609 -4.80 0.51 32.76
C GLY A 609 -4.41 -0.20 34.07
N LEU A 610 -3.12 -0.28 34.36
CA LEU A 610 -2.60 -0.84 35.60
C LEU A 610 -2.98 0.00 36.85
N ILE A 611 -2.97 1.32 36.74
CA ILE A 611 -3.45 2.23 37.81
C ILE A 611 -4.92 1.98 38.10
N ARG A 612 -5.74 1.79 37.06
CA ARG A 612 -7.17 1.49 37.23
C ARG A 612 -7.42 0.15 37.92
N ALA A 613 -6.46 -0.76 37.84
CA ALA A 613 -6.48 -2.06 38.53
C ALA A 613 -5.75 -2.05 39.88
N ASP A 614 -5.40 -0.86 40.42
CA ASP A 614 -4.63 -0.66 41.66
C ASP A 614 -3.22 -1.28 41.65
N ARG A 615 -2.65 -1.58 40.47
CA ARG A 615 -1.31 -2.16 40.31
C ARG A 615 -0.23 -1.08 40.10
N PHE A 616 -0.03 -0.23 41.10
CA PHE A 616 0.81 0.98 41.01
C PHE A 616 2.29 0.70 40.73
N ASP A 617 2.85 -0.38 41.29
CA ASP A 617 4.27 -0.72 41.06
C ASP A 617 4.50 -1.17 39.62
N ASP A 618 3.59 -1.97 39.07
CA ASP A 618 3.66 -2.37 37.66
C ASP A 618 3.42 -1.17 36.73
N ALA A 619 2.51 -0.27 37.11
CA ALA A 619 2.25 0.97 36.36
C ALA A 619 3.50 1.85 36.28
N GLN A 620 4.28 1.94 37.37
CA GLN A 620 5.53 2.70 37.36
C GLN A 620 6.53 2.12 36.37
N ILE A 621 6.68 0.80 36.32
CA ILE A 621 7.57 0.13 35.36
C ILE A 621 7.18 0.50 33.91
N GLN A 622 5.89 0.51 33.60
CA GLN A 622 5.43 0.87 32.26
C GLN A 622 5.57 2.38 31.98
N ALA A 623 5.32 3.25 32.95
CA ALA A 623 5.52 4.69 32.81
C ALA A 623 7.00 5.05 32.59
N GLU A 624 7.92 4.41 33.34
CA GLU A 624 9.36 4.55 33.12
C GLU A 624 9.77 4.06 31.71
N ALA A 625 9.17 2.96 31.24
CA ALA A 625 9.39 2.48 29.88
C ALA A 625 8.85 3.47 28.84
N ALA A 626 7.67 4.07 29.07
CA ALA A 626 7.08 5.08 28.19
C ALA A 626 7.99 6.29 28.02
N VAL A 627 8.56 6.82 29.11
CA VAL A 627 9.50 7.95 29.09
C VAL A 627 10.81 7.58 28.38
N ARG A 628 11.30 6.34 28.53
CA ARG A 628 12.50 5.88 27.80
C ARG A 628 12.26 5.74 26.30
N GLU A 629 11.07 5.30 25.90
CA GLU A 629 10.71 5.12 24.50
C GLU A 629 10.40 6.46 23.80
N ASP A 630 9.74 7.38 24.51
CA ASP A 630 9.45 8.73 24.03
C ASP A 630 9.69 9.76 25.13
N VAL A 631 10.88 10.34 25.14
CA VAL A 631 11.29 11.39 26.08
C VAL A 631 10.49 12.70 25.92
N ASN A 632 9.76 12.87 24.82
CA ASN A 632 8.94 14.06 24.57
C ASN A 632 7.46 13.86 24.94
N LEU A 633 7.08 12.72 25.50
CA LEU A 633 5.71 12.46 25.93
C LEU A 633 5.45 13.08 27.32
N ALA A 634 4.99 14.33 27.32
CA ALA A 634 4.74 15.11 28.55
C ALA A 634 3.77 14.40 29.51
N GLU A 635 2.76 13.70 29.00
CA GLU A 635 1.77 12.93 29.76
C GLU A 635 2.41 11.76 30.51
N ALA A 636 3.42 11.10 29.93
CA ALA A 636 4.15 10.02 30.59
C ALA A 636 5.00 10.55 31.74
N HIS A 637 5.65 11.70 31.58
CA HIS A 637 6.38 12.40 32.67
C HIS A 637 5.43 12.83 33.78
N GLU A 638 4.23 13.38 33.44
CA GLU A 638 3.24 13.73 34.46
C GLU A 638 2.81 12.51 35.25
N LEU A 639 2.52 11.39 34.56
CA LEU A 639 2.10 10.14 35.20
C LEU A 639 3.18 9.60 36.13
N LEU A 640 4.43 9.53 35.64
CA LEU A 640 5.56 9.02 36.41
C LEU A 640 5.83 9.90 37.62
N GLY A 641 5.74 11.22 37.46
CA GLY A 641 5.84 12.18 38.59
C GLY A 641 4.77 11.90 39.65
N GLY A 642 3.52 11.59 39.23
CA GLY A 642 2.44 11.21 40.14
C GLY A 642 2.69 9.91 40.90
N LEU A 643 3.24 8.90 40.22
CA LEU A 643 3.61 7.62 40.83
C LEU A 643 4.75 7.74 41.84
N HIS A 644 5.79 8.52 41.51
CA HIS A 644 6.87 8.87 42.45
C HIS A 644 6.34 9.65 43.67
N ALA A 645 5.49 10.65 43.47
CA ALA A 645 4.88 11.40 44.56
C ALA A 645 4.05 10.52 45.50
N ARG A 646 3.30 9.56 44.96
CA ARG A 646 2.54 8.57 45.73
C ARG A 646 3.47 7.71 46.66
N LYS A 647 4.66 7.37 46.18
CA LYS A 647 5.66 6.63 46.98
C LYS A 647 6.44 7.49 47.97
N GLY A 648 6.25 8.82 47.93
CA GLY A 648 7.04 9.75 48.74
C GLY A 648 8.42 10.04 48.16
N GLU A 649 8.69 9.65 46.93
CA GLU A 649 9.93 9.89 46.19
C GLU A 649 9.91 11.33 45.59
N LEU A 650 9.86 12.32 46.49
CA LEU A 650 9.55 13.72 46.14
C LEU A 650 10.56 14.36 45.18
N THR A 651 11.82 13.93 45.20
CA THR A 651 12.86 14.48 44.32
C THR A 651 12.66 14.01 42.88
N GLN A 652 12.39 12.72 42.72
CA GLN A 652 12.07 12.14 41.41
C GLN A 652 10.75 12.72 40.87
N ALA A 653 9.70 12.83 41.72
CA ALA A 653 8.45 13.44 41.34
C ALA A 653 8.62 14.86 40.81
N ALA A 654 9.40 15.69 41.48
CA ALA A 654 9.69 17.06 41.06
C ALA A 654 10.43 17.08 39.71
N GLY A 655 11.41 16.20 39.54
CA GLY A 655 12.15 16.07 38.28
C GLY A 655 11.23 15.75 37.08
N GLU A 656 10.37 14.77 37.23
CA GLU A 656 9.41 14.36 36.17
C GLU A 656 8.39 15.45 35.87
N TYR A 657 7.84 16.12 36.87
CA TYR A 657 6.92 17.24 36.65
C TYR A 657 7.62 18.43 35.95
N MET A 658 8.87 18.73 36.29
CA MET A 658 9.66 19.76 35.59
C MET A 658 9.89 19.37 34.12
N ALA A 659 10.18 18.11 33.84
CA ALA A 659 10.29 17.60 32.45
C ALA A 659 8.97 17.78 31.68
N ALA A 660 7.84 17.41 32.27
CA ALA A 660 6.52 17.61 31.64
C ALA A 660 6.24 19.10 31.34
N ILE A 661 6.59 20.02 32.28
CA ILE A 661 6.41 21.46 32.10
C ILE A 661 7.37 22.00 31.02
N ALA A 662 8.60 21.50 30.94
CA ALA A 662 9.55 21.90 29.91
C ALA A 662 9.02 21.57 28.49
N LEU A 663 8.30 20.46 28.35
CA LEU A 663 7.67 20.04 27.10
C LEU A 663 6.38 20.81 26.82
N LYS A 664 5.54 21.04 27.83
CA LYS A 664 4.24 21.75 27.76
C LYS A 664 4.12 22.73 28.90
N PRO A 665 4.56 24.00 28.73
CA PRO A 665 4.60 24.98 29.76
C PRO A 665 3.25 25.43 30.36
N ASP A 666 2.17 25.20 29.70
CA ASP A 666 0.82 25.62 30.07
C ASP A 666 0.01 24.56 30.82
N LEU A 667 0.65 23.48 31.28
CA LEU A 667 0.01 22.41 32.03
C LEU A 667 -0.31 22.83 33.47
N ALA A 668 -1.37 23.60 33.69
CA ALA A 668 -1.77 24.12 35.00
C ALA A 668 -1.86 23.03 36.09
N ARG A 669 -2.36 21.83 35.75
CA ARG A 669 -2.46 20.70 36.68
C ARG A 669 -1.06 20.18 37.11
N VAL A 670 -0.08 20.18 36.20
CA VAL A 670 1.28 19.75 36.52
C VAL A 670 1.98 20.78 37.39
N HIS A 671 1.80 22.09 37.12
CA HIS A 671 2.25 23.18 37.98
C HIS A 671 1.69 23.05 39.39
N LEU A 672 0.38 22.74 39.53
CA LEU A 672 -0.22 22.49 40.85
C LEU A 672 0.46 21.34 41.59
N ARG A 673 0.65 20.18 40.92
CA ARG A 673 1.26 18.99 41.51
C ARG A 673 2.73 19.25 41.91
N LEU A 674 3.48 19.90 41.03
CA LEU A 674 4.88 20.29 41.32
C LEU A 674 4.95 21.24 42.50
N GLY A 675 4.08 22.25 42.54
CA GLY A 675 4.00 23.19 43.66
C GLY A 675 3.74 22.49 45.01
N MET A 676 2.82 21.51 45.01
CA MET A 676 2.53 20.70 46.20
C MET A 676 3.74 19.85 46.65
N VAL A 677 4.43 19.21 45.69
CA VAL A 677 5.65 18.43 45.98
C VAL A 677 6.76 19.30 46.52
N LEU A 678 7.02 20.47 45.93
CA LEU A 678 8.03 21.44 46.40
C LEU A 678 7.69 21.99 47.77
N ALA A 679 6.41 22.26 48.05
CA ALA A 679 5.96 22.66 49.39
C ALA A 679 6.27 21.60 50.46
N THR A 680 6.02 20.33 50.13
CA THR A 680 6.34 19.20 51.01
C THR A 680 7.85 19.04 51.25
N GLN A 681 8.68 19.40 50.25
CA GLN A 681 10.15 19.46 50.39
C GLN A 681 10.66 20.68 51.17
N GLY A 682 9.78 21.60 51.57
CA GLY A 682 10.13 22.85 52.25
C GLY A 682 10.66 23.94 51.30
N LYS A 683 10.56 23.78 50.00
CA LYS A 683 10.98 24.75 48.96
C LYS A 683 9.86 25.77 48.71
N THR A 684 9.56 26.59 49.71
CA THR A 684 8.36 27.45 49.76
C THR A 684 8.28 28.45 48.60
N ASP A 685 9.41 29.09 48.23
CA ASP A 685 9.41 30.09 47.15
C ASP A 685 9.19 29.48 45.77
N GLU A 686 9.86 28.35 45.47
CA GLU A 686 9.67 27.60 44.23
C GLU A 686 8.24 27.07 44.16
N ALA A 687 7.72 26.52 45.27
CA ALA A 687 6.36 26.05 45.37
C ALA A 687 5.33 27.16 45.04
N ALA A 688 5.51 28.32 45.65
CA ALA A 688 4.64 29.47 45.41
C ALA A 688 4.69 29.97 43.97
N ALA A 689 5.83 29.90 43.29
CA ALA A 689 5.97 30.26 41.90
C ALA A 689 5.08 29.34 41.01
N HIS A 690 5.22 28.02 41.13
CA HIS A 690 4.46 27.06 40.38
C HIS A 690 2.97 27.08 40.71
N LEU A 691 2.60 27.28 41.97
CA LEU A 691 1.17 27.42 42.35
C LEU A 691 0.52 28.68 41.75
N ARG A 692 1.30 29.80 41.61
CA ARG A 692 0.78 31.01 40.91
C ARG A 692 0.56 30.74 39.42
N GLU A 693 1.42 29.98 38.75
CA GLU A 693 1.20 29.59 37.37
C GLU A 693 -0.06 28.68 37.23
N ALA A 694 -0.21 27.69 38.12
CA ALA A 694 -1.41 26.87 38.16
C ALA A 694 -2.70 27.70 38.37
N ALA A 695 -2.65 28.73 39.23
CA ALA A 695 -3.77 29.61 39.49
C ALA A 695 -4.13 30.54 38.32
N ARG A 696 -3.25 30.76 37.36
CA ARG A 696 -3.49 31.51 36.13
C ARG A 696 -4.13 30.66 35.00
N GLY A 697 -4.11 29.34 35.14
CA GLY A 697 -4.64 28.42 34.16
C GLY A 697 -6.17 28.57 33.98
N ASN A 698 -6.65 28.12 32.84
CA ASN A 698 -8.08 28.22 32.47
C ASN A 698 -9.00 27.23 33.22
N ASP A 699 -8.44 26.24 33.95
CA ASP A 699 -9.19 25.28 34.75
C ASP A 699 -9.51 25.88 36.13
N ALA A 700 -10.75 26.26 36.33
CA ALA A 700 -11.20 26.90 37.57
C ALA A 700 -10.99 26.03 38.82
N ALA A 701 -11.12 24.70 38.70
CA ALA A 701 -10.92 23.78 39.81
C ALA A 701 -9.42 23.69 40.21
N VAL A 702 -8.56 23.62 39.22
CA VAL A 702 -7.10 23.64 39.41
C VAL A 702 -6.65 24.99 40.02
N ALA A 703 -7.20 26.09 39.47
CA ALA A 703 -6.86 27.43 39.96
C ALA A 703 -7.31 27.62 41.42
N GLU A 704 -8.46 27.13 41.83
CA GLU A 704 -8.95 27.18 43.22
C GLU A 704 -8.06 26.37 44.17
N GLN A 705 -7.70 25.15 43.80
CA GLN A 705 -6.78 24.32 44.59
C GLN A 705 -5.41 24.95 44.70
N ALA A 706 -4.86 25.58 43.66
CA ALA A 706 -3.63 26.29 43.66
C ALA A 706 -3.67 27.52 44.64
N ASN A 707 -4.78 28.29 44.57
CA ASN A 707 -4.97 29.41 45.50
C ASN A 707 -5.14 28.95 46.98
N GLN A 708 -5.77 27.81 47.20
CA GLN A 708 -5.87 27.22 48.54
C GLN A 708 -4.46 26.82 49.08
N ALA A 709 -3.66 26.16 48.23
CA ALA A 709 -2.28 25.77 48.56
C ALA A 709 -1.39 27.00 48.83
N LEU A 710 -1.54 28.09 48.06
CA LEU A 710 -0.82 29.36 48.30
C LEU A 710 -1.19 29.98 49.65
N ARG A 711 -2.47 29.95 50.06
CA ARG A 711 -2.86 30.43 51.40
C ARG A 711 -2.26 29.62 52.56
N GLN A 712 -2.03 28.31 52.32
CA GLN A 712 -1.39 27.45 53.34
C GLN A 712 0.12 27.67 53.44
N LEU A 713 0.77 28.12 52.36
CA LEU A 713 2.20 28.46 52.32
C LEU A 713 2.50 29.85 52.91
N ALA A 714 1.51 30.75 52.99
CA ALA A 714 1.73 32.08 53.57
C ALA A 714 2.14 31.95 55.03
N PRO A 715 3.19 32.62 55.51
CA PRO A 715 3.56 32.60 56.92
C PRO A 715 2.37 33.14 57.74
N ARG A 716 2.02 32.40 58.81
CA ARG A 716 0.99 32.83 59.78
C ARG A 716 1.42 34.05 60.54
#